data_5e785d35dc9b020a8aab6bdf1335e783
#
_entry.id   5e785d35dc9b020a8aab6bdf1335e783
#
_cell.length_a   1.000
_cell.length_b   1.000
_cell.length_c   1.000
_cell.angle_alpha   90.00
_cell.angle_beta   90.00
_cell.angle_gamma   90.00
#
_symmetry.space_group_name_H-M   'P 1'
#
loop_
_entity.id
_entity.type
_entity.pdbx_description
1 polymer ?
#
loop_
_entity_poly.entity_id
_entity_poly.type
_entity_poly.pdbx_seq_one_letter_code
_entity_poly.pdbx_strand_id
1 'polypeptide(L)'
;MKPYLRSVLFIILVSFQAHGQRAKDGNYTVTSANSVLNSYTTLSSNATIGQSLISVSSNALNGGFFTTNLAAGDLILIIQMQGTSMNVDTYAASEYINSNGQFWGPYTTPFGHQNDWPLFIPLWGEITAYNQTGKFELAQVRSVSGTATINLTCPLTNNYAISGRVQIVRVPRFANLTINSNASTVPSLWNGTSGGVLAIEVDGNLILNANGKISSSGYGFRGGVTENQTLGAPSGSVNDVGFCASHVATQGAEKGESIAGFYTEYDLVYSRYCKGAPANGGGGGNNHNAGGGGGSNVGSTTLTYTGKGIPSITYNTNWNLELAGMGGSNSPGGGRGGYSGSTSDQNENTLGPNQMAWAGDYRRKEGGLGGHPIQQDNTRIFVGGGGGAGDQNNSQGGGGGRGGGITFLKLYGSISGSGTIEANGANGINANPNGQIAVQASTQKYGNDGAGGAGGGGSVYISNTNPIPNTITLSANGGNGGNQQLSVGLLATSPTNEADGPGGGGGGGYISISSGTPIQQVNGGNSGTTNSTQVINFPPNGATAGSAGITNTNTNFFDILAANDTLCAAGSVTLNASTIGNPPAGNLIWYTSAFGTTVVATGNSYTTPVLNTTTTYYIGICPGSFRRPVTVFVGGNPSITGTPTIVGATCTSSGTITNLTISGGTQPYSYSWSNNGGNSLNLVAPAGTYILSVQDALGCSSTSIPYIIPGITGPSLNVSSALINPQICNGTMGSISGIVSTGTNLSYSWTNTANNSINPSGLSAGSYVLTVTDGNGCTASSPSFVVPYVAGPM
;
A
#
# COMPACT_ATOMS: atom_id res chain seq x y z
N MET A 1 -43.83 -36.95 -34.40
CA MET A 1 -43.45 -35.55 -34.28
C MET A 1 -42.40 -35.45 -33.15
N LYS A 2 -41.13 -35.31 -33.48
CA LYS A 2 -40.04 -35.06 -32.51
C LYS A 2 -39.69 -33.57 -32.56
N PRO A 3 -39.64 -32.85 -31.44
CA PRO A 3 -39.12 -31.50 -31.44
C PRO A 3 -37.58 -31.53 -31.40
N TYR A 4 -36.95 -30.86 -32.32
CA TYR A 4 -35.51 -30.57 -32.35
C TYR A 4 -35.17 -29.55 -31.24
N LEU A 5 -34.42 -30.01 -30.25
CA LEU A 5 -33.81 -29.16 -29.27
C LEU A 5 -32.53 -28.53 -29.90
N ARG A 6 -32.58 -27.26 -30.31
CA ARG A 6 -31.40 -26.52 -30.71
C ARG A 6 -30.67 -26.07 -29.46
N SER A 7 -29.59 -26.74 -29.12
CA SER A 7 -28.60 -26.28 -28.12
C SER A 7 -27.89 -25.05 -28.64
N VAL A 8 -28.25 -23.89 -28.11
CA VAL A 8 -27.46 -22.66 -28.27
C VAL A 8 -26.23 -22.79 -27.40
N LEU A 9 -25.10 -23.12 -28.02
CA LEU A 9 -23.80 -23.08 -27.37
C LEU A 9 -23.40 -21.62 -27.14
N PHE A 10 -23.58 -21.12 -25.93
CA PHE A 10 -23.03 -19.84 -25.49
C PHE A 10 -21.52 -20.02 -25.34
N ILE A 11 -20.75 -19.70 -26.37
CA ILE A 11 -19.32 -19.52 -26.25
C ILE A 11 -19.12 -18.21 -25.48
N ILE A 12 -18.91 -18.32 -24.15
CA ILE A 12 -18.35 -17.24 -23.37
C ILE A 12 -16.91 -17.10 -23.87
N LEU A 13 -16.67 -16.13 -24.74
CA LEU A 13 -15.33 -15.60 -24.96
C LEU A 13 -14.90 -14.98 -23.62
N VAL A 14 -14.30 -15.77 -22.75
CA VAL A 14 -13.44 -15.25 -21.70
C VAL A 14 -12.30 -14.57 -22.46
N SER A 15 -12.38 -13.27 -22.59
CA SER A 15 -11.22 -12.47 -22.94
C SER A 15 -10.20 -12.73 -21.84
N PHE A 16 -9.27 -13.64 -22.07
CA PHE A 16 -8.01 -13.64 -21.36
C PHE A 16 -7.37 -12.29 -21.68
N GLN A 17 -7.71 -11.29 -20.92
CA GLN A 17 -6.85 -10.14 -20.77
C GLN A 17 -5.55 -10.76 -20.32
N ALA A 18 -4.53 -10.72 -21.14
CA ALA A 18 -3.18 -10.96 -20.75
C ALA A 18 -2.84 -9.80 -19.79
N HIS A 19 -3.34 -9.91 -18.55
CA HIS A 19 -2.89 -9.06 -17.47
C HIS A 19 -1.39 -9.27 -17.44
N GLY A 20 -0.66 -8.21 -17.67
CA GLY A 20 0.78 -8.23 -17.46
C GLY A 20 0.99 -8.83 -16.07
N GLN A 21 2.15 -9.29 -15.79
CA GLN A 21 2.56 -10.00 -14.57
C GLN A 21 2.06 -9.40 -13.26
N ARG A 22 1.59 -8.14 -13.26
CA ARG A 22 0.75 -7.55 -12.23
C ARG A 22 -0.63 -8.20 -12.23
N ALA A 23 -1.30 -8.16 -11.12
CA ALA A 23 -2.63 -8.76 -10.95
C ALA A 23 -2.68 -10.29 -11.21
N LYS A 24 -1.53 -10.96 -11.26
CA LYS A 24 -1.41 -12.41 -11.56
C LYS A 24 -2.28 -13.26 -10.63
N ASP A 25 -2.41 -12.86 -9.37
CA ASP A 25 -3.11 -13.62 -8.34
C ASP A 25 -4.59 -13.23 -8.21
N GLY A 26 -5.10 -12.37 -9.14
CA GLY A 26 -6.50 -12.03 -9.23
C GLY A 26 -7.02 -11.15 -8.09
N ASN A 27 -8.34 -11.15 -7.87
CA ASN A 27 -8.96 -10.45 -6.76
C ASN A 27 -8.89 -11.32 -5.50
N TYR A 28 -8.59 -10.69 -4.37
CA TYR A 28 -8.55 -11.40 -3.10
C TYR A 28 -9.24 -10.61 -1.99
N THR A 29 -9.89 -11.34 -1.08
CA THR A 29 -10.54 -10.77 0.11
C THR A 29 -10.05 -11.49 1.36
N VAL A 30 -9.45 -10.76 2.27
CA VAL A 30 -9.09 -11.25 3.60
C VAL A 30 -10.34 -11.16 4.48
N THR A 31 -10.80 -12.32 4.96
CA THR A 31 -12.06 -12.46 5.73
C THR A 31 -11.84 -12.82 7.19
N SER A 32 -10.63 -13.23 7.56
CA SER A 32 -10.29 -13.65 8.93
C SER A 32 -9.12 -12.84 9.49
N ALA A 33 -8.98 -12.80 10.80
CA ALA A 33 -7.84 -12.19 11.48
C ALA A 33 -6.57 -13.03 11.29
N ASN A 34 -5.42 -12.35 11.27
CA ASN A 34 -4.08 -12.93 11.24
C ASN A 34 -3.80 -13.86 10.05
N SER A 35 -4.39 -13.56 8.89
CA SER A 35 -4.12 -14.30 7.65
C SER A 35 -2.69 -14.03 7.18
N VAL A 36 -1.90 -15.08 6.96
CA VAL A 36 -0.54 -14.97 6.41
C VAL A 36 -0.60 -15.05 4.90
N LEU A 37 -0.10 -14.03 4.20
CA LEU A 37 -0.11 -13.98 2.74
C LEU A 37 1.23 -14.33 2.11
N ASN A 38 2.35 -14.09 2.78
CA ASN A 38 3.69 -14.30 2.26
C ASN A 38 4.23 -15.70 2.54
N SER A 39 5.17 -16.13 1.71
CA SER A 39 6.03 -17.29 1.94
C SER A 39 7.48 -16.86 1.94
N TYR A 40 8.34 -17.53 2.71
CA TYR A 40 9.69 -17.10 3.01
C TYR A 40 10.72 -18.18 2.75
N THR A 41 11.89 -17.78 2.29
CA THR A 41 13.11 -18.59 2.26
C THR A 41 14.31 -17.70 2.54
N THR A 42 15.49 -18.29 2.71
CA THR A 42 16.72 -17.56 2.98
C THR A 42 17.71 -17.71 1.82
N LEU A 43 18.55 -16.69 1.63
CA LEU A 43 19.70 -16.79 0.73
C LEU A 43 20.67 -17.83 1.29
N SER A 44 21.20 -18.71 0.44
CA SER A 44 22.15 -19.76 0.83
C SER A 44 23.60 -19.49 0.45
N SER A 45 23.84 -18.49 -0.40
CA SER A 45 25.17 -17.97 -0.74
C SER A 45 25.11 -16.46 -0.95
N ASN A 46 26.23 -15.77 -0.74
CA ASN A 46 26.30 -14.33 -1.01
C ASN A 46 25.87 -14.02 -2.45
N ALA A 47 25.16 -12.92 -2.62
CA ALA A 47 24.76 -12.44 -3.92
C ALA A 47 25.29 -11.02 -4.14
N THR A 48 25.76 -10.76 -5.36
CA THR A 48 26.41 -9.48 -5.68
C THR A 48 25.65 -8.71 -6.76
N ILE A 49 25.80 -7.41 -6.72
CA ILE A 49 25.28 -6.51 -7.76
C ILE A 49 25.66 -7.03 -9.15
N GLY A 50 24.72 -6.98 -10.10
CA GLY A 50 24.90 -7.45 -11.46
C GLY A 50 24.55 -8.92 -11.69
N GLN A 51 24.38 -9.73 -10.66
CA GLN A 51 23.94 -11.12 -10.78
C GLN A 51 22.44 -11.21 -11.08
N SER A 52 22.07 -12.11 -11.99
CA SER A 52 20.66 -12.43 -12.30
C SER A 52 20.26 -13.83 -11.83
N LEU A 53 21.04 -14.42 -10.94
CA LEU A 53 20.81 -15.73 -10.35
C LEU A 53 21.13 -15.66 -8.87
N ILE A 54 20.22 -16.17 -8.03
CA ILE A 54 20.45 -16.30 -6.59
C ILE A 54 20.23 -17.74 -6.13
N SER A 55 21.04 -18.15 -5.15
CA SER A 55 20.90 -19.44 -4.49
C SER A 55 20.15 -19.27 -3.17
N VAL A 56 19.17 -20.12 -2.93
CA VAL A 56 18.29 -20.05 -1.75
C VAL A 56 18.21 -21.41 -1.05
N SER A 57 17.77 -21.44 0.20
CA SER A 57 17.60 -22.69 0.96
C SER A 57 16.50 -23.57 0.37
N SER A 58 15.45 -22.97 -0.19
CA SER A 58 14.41 -23.64 -0.95
C SER A 58 13.72 -22.66 -1.89
N ASN A 59 13.50 -23.03 -3.13
CA ASN A 59 12.76 -22.21 -4.09
C ASN A 59 11.28 -22.59 -4.22
N ALA A 60 10.76 -23.44 -3.35
CA ALA A 60 9.34 -23.81 -3.36
C ALA A 60 8.43 -22.62 -3.03
N LEU A 61 8.67 -21.94 -1.91
CA LEU A 61 7.92 -20.74 -1.48
C LEU A 61 6.38 -20.89 -1.64
N ASN A 62 5.84 -22.05 -1.26
CA ASN A 62 4.44 -22.46 -1.45
C ASN A 62 3.61 -22.40 -0.16
N GLY A 63 3.98 -21.52 0.78
CA GLY A 63 3.25 -21.29 2.04
C GLY A 63 2.42 -20.00 2.01
N GLY A 64 1.68 -19.72 3.07
CA GLY A 64 0.81 -18.55 3.18
C GLY A 64 -0.35 -18.59 2.19
N PHE A 65 -0.50 -17.55 1.41
CA PHE A 65 -1.49 -17.49 0.31
C PHE A 65 -1.20 -18.50 -0.82
N PHE A 66 0.06 -18.87 -1.02
CA PHE A 66 0.49 -19.61 -2.20
C PHE A 66 0.32 -21.13 -2.02
N THR A 67 -0.44 -21.75 -2.89
CA THR A 67 -0.66 -23.21 -2.96
C THR A 67 0.25 -23.90 -3.98
N THR A 68 0.94 -23.14 -4.81
CA THR A 68 1.86 -23.63 -5.86
C THR A 68 3.28 -23.13 -5.61
N ASN A 69 4.25 -23.87 -6.10
CA ASN A 69 5.65 -23.47 -6.04
C ASN A 69 5.91 -22.16 -6.79
N LEU A 70 7.02 -21.50 -6.44
CA LEU A 70 7.49 -20.31 -7.11
C LEU A 70 7.69 -20.58 -8.60
N ALA A 71 7.23 -19.67 -9.44
CA ALA A 71 7.24 -19.82 -10.90
C ALA A 71 7.63 -18.51 -11.60
N ALA A 72 7.88 -18.59 -12.90
CA ALA A 72 8.11 -17.42 -13.73
C ALA A 72 6.95 -16.40 -13.59
N GLY A 73 7.28 -15.13 -13.45
CA GLY A 73 6.35 -14.04 -13.23
C GLY A 73 5.99 -13.73 -11.78
N ASP A 74 6.38 -14.60 -10.86
CA ASP A 74 6.25 -14.27 -9.45
C ASP A 74 7.16 -13.11 -9.07
N LEU A 75 6.72 -12.37 -8.06
CA LEU A 75 7.46 -11.27 -7.48
C LEU A 75 8.05 -11.71 -6.15
N ILE A 76 9.30 -11.38 -5.92
CA ILE A 76 9.98 -11.59 -4.65
C ILE A 76 10.56 -10.27 -4.14
N LEU A 77 10.53 -10.10 -2.83
CA LEU A 77 11.29 -9.07 -2.12
C LEU A 77 12.53 -9.73 -1.53
N ILE A 78 13.70 -9.23 -1.88
CA ILE A 78 14.98 -9.61 -1.30
C ILE A 78 15.34 -8.56 -0.26
N ILE A 79 15.64 -8.97 0.96
CA ILE A 79 15.95 -8.03 2.05
C ILE A 79 16.99 -8.60 3.01
N GLN A 80 18.00 -7.80 3.36
CA GLN A 80 18.97 -8.15 4.40
C GLN A 80 18.57 -7.55 5.74
N MET A 81 18.32 -8.41 6.73
CA MET A 81 17.73 -8.01 8.01
C MET A 81 18.77 -7.54 9.02
N GLN A 82 19.97 -8.10 8.99
CA GLN A 82 21.02 -7.93 10.01
C GLN A 82 22.41 -7.77 9.36
N GLY A 83 23.45 -7.65 10.17
CA GLY A 83 24.85 -7.55 9.72
C GLY A 83 25.46 -6.16 9.85
N THR A 84 24.79 -5.28 10.61
CA THR A 84 25.33 -3.98 11.03
C THR A 84 26.51 -4.17 11.96
N SER A 85 27.57 -3.39 11.76
CA SER A 85 28.67 -3.32 12.71
C SER A 85 28.34 -2.34 13.82
N MET A 86 28.74 -2.70 15.03
CA MET A 86 28.58 -1.83 16.20
C MET A 86 29.87 -1.79 17.02
N ASN A 87 29.99 -0.81 17.90
CA ASN A 87 31.10 -0.76 18.85
C ASN A 87 30.93 -1.85 19.89
N VAL A 88 31.90 -2.74 19.97
CA VAL A 88 31.96 -3.83 20.96
C VAL A 88 33.19 -3.68 21.91
N ASP A 89 33.80 -2.51 21.97
CA ASP A 89 34.93 -2.27 22.82
C ASP A 89 34.54 -2.33 24.30
N THR A 90 35.02 -3.35 24.96
CA THR A 90 34.76 -3.59 26.37
C THR A 90 35.46 -2.57 27.27
N TYR A 91 36.51 -1.91 26.79
CA TYR A 91 37.21 -0.84 27.54
C TYR A 91 36.37 0.45 27.62
N ALA A 92 35.61 0.74 26.59
CA ALA A 92 34.64 1.83 26.61
C ALA A 92 33.41 1.50 27.47
N ALA A 93 33.25 0.27 27.87
CA ALA A 93 32.14 -0.26 28.63
C ALA A 93 32.39 -0.38 30.14
N SER A 94 33.61 -0.25 30.59
CA SER A 94 33.94 -0.33 32.00
C SER A 94 33.96 1.06 32.66
N GLU A 95 32.87 1.40 33.29
CA GLU A 95 32.88 2.47 34.29
C GLU A 95 33.59 1.92 35.53
N TYR A 96 34.81 2.37 35.79
CA TYR A 96 35.56 1.99 36.99
C TYR A 96 34.98 2.70 38.22
N ILE A 97 34.53 1.94 39.16
CA ILE A 97 34.26 2.41 40.53
C ILE A 97 35.49 2.08 41.39
N ASN A 98 36.08 3.07 42.05
CA ASN A 98 37.13 2.81 43.02
C ASN A 98 36.55 2.21 44.29
N SER A 99 37.46 1.72 45.20
CA SER A 99 37.11 1.14 46.49
C SER A 99 36.32 2.06 47.43
N ASN A 100 36.19 3.33 47.10
CA ASN A 100 35.43 4.34 47.85
C ASN A 100 34.07 4.69 47.19
N GLY A 101 33.60 3.89 46.19
CA GLY A 101 32.35 4.15 45.51
C GLY A 101 32.41 5.32 44.54
N GLN A 102 33.59 5.79 44.17
CA GLN A 102 33.78 6.90 43.25
C GLN A 102 34.07 6.37 41.84
N PHE A 103 33.47 7.01 40.87
CA PHE A 103 33.66 6.68 39.46
C PHE A 103 35.00 7.17 38.93
N TRP A 104 35.74 6.25 38.36
CA TRP A 104 36.85 6.55 37.47
C TRP A 104 36.48 6.06 36.07
N GLY A 105 36.06 6.97 35.21
CA GLY A 105 36.21 6.72 33.81
C GLY A 105 37.69 6.70 33.42
N PRO A 106 38.10 6.31 32.27
CA PRO A 106 39.50 6.37 31.80
C PRO A 106 40.04 7.81 31.80
N TYR A 107 39.30 8.78 32.28
CA TYR A 107 39.65 10.19 32.34
C TYR A 107 39.58 10.69 33.77
N THR A 108 40.66 11.31 34.19
CA THR A 108 41.10 11.74 35.50
C THR A 108 40.31 12.86 36.20
N THR A 109 39.04 13.02 35.96
CA THR A 109 38.24 13.98 36.71
C THR A 109 37.30 13.29 37.66
N PRO A 110 37.43 13.52 38.98
CA PRO A 110 36.43 13.09 39.95
C PRO A 110 35.15 13.89 39.68
N PHE A 111 34.00 13.19 39.56
CA PHE A 111 32.68 13.77 39.33
C PHE A 111 32.41 14.19 37.89
N GLY A 112 32.14 13.21 37.06
CA GLY A 112 31.56 13.47 35.74
C GLY A 112 30.17 14.09 35.87
N HIS A 113 30.13 15.40 35.80
CA HIS A 113 28.91 16.11 35.45
C HIS A 113 28.48 15.66 34.08
N GLN A 114 27.20 15.68 33.80
CA GLN A 114 26.60 15.30 32.49
C GLN A 114 27.29 16.00 31.30
N ASN A 115 28.03 17.12 31.55
CA ASN A 115 28.78 17.87 30.54
C ASN A 115 30.25 17.42 30.41
N ASP A 116 30.75 16.55 31.28
CA ASP A 116 32.15 16.12 31.31
C ASP A 116 32.43 14.79 30.61
N TRP A 117 31.38 14.18 30.04
CA TRP A 117 31.61 13.03 29.17
C TRP A 117 32.28 13.53 27.89
N PRO A 118 33.43 12.97 27.54
CA PRO A 118 34.00 13.29 26.24
C PRO A 118 32.98 12.91 25.17
N LEU A 119 32.57 13.88 24.39
CA LEU A 119 31.57 13.83 23.31
C LEU A 119 31.90 12.81 22.22
N PHE A 120 32.92 11.98 22.36
CA PHE A 120 33.54 11.23 21.28
C PHE A 120 33.89 9.77 21.57
N ILE A 121 33.52 9.19 22.70
CA ILE A 121 33.70 7.74 22.88
C ILE A 121 32.38 7.05 22.49
N PRO A 122 32.37 6.27 21.39
CA PRO A 122 31.18 5.50 21.03
C PRO A 122 30.81 4.57 22.17
N LEU A 123 29.54 4.63 22.61
CA LEU A 123 29.06 3.72 23.64
C LEU A 123 29.02 2.29 23.06
N TRP A 124 29.19 1.30 23.93
CA TRP A 124 29.01 -0.09 23.55
C TRP A 124 27.66 -0.29 22.88
N GLY A 125 27.65 -0.95 21.71
CA GLY A 125 26.47 -1.17 20.91
C GLY A 125 26.12 -0.04 19.91
N GLU A 126 26.84 1.09 19.97
CA GLU A 126 26.62 2.17 19.00
C GLU A 126 26.97 1.73 17.58
N ILE A 127 26.09 2.08 16.63
CA ILE A 127 26.20 1.67 15.23
C ILE A 127 27.42 2.36 14.58
N THR A 128 28.38 1.57 14.09
CA THR A 128 29.55 2.07 13.38
C THR A 128 29.43 1.97 11.86
N ALA A 129 28.70 0.98 11.34
CA ALA A 129 28.42 0.85 9.92
C ALA A 129 27.19 -0.03 9.68
N TYR A 130 26.29 0.41 8.79
CA TYR A 130 25.12 -0.38 8.43
C TYR A 130 25.44 -1.56 7.48
N ASN A 131 26.59 -1.55 6.82
CA ASN A 131 26.96 -2.54 5.80
C ASN A 131 25.82 -2.71 4.78
N GLN A 132 25.32 -3.93 4.56
CA GLN A 132 24.17 -4.20 3.68
C GLN A 132 22.84 -4.32 4.43
N THR A 133 22.81 -4.13 5.75
CA THR A 133 21.58 -4.22 6.54
C THR A 133 20.52 -3.24 6.06
N GLY A 134 19.31 -3.69 5.96
CA GLY A 134 18.16 -2.91 5.48
C GLY A 134 18.11 -2.72 3.97
N LYS A 135 19.14 -3.10 3.20
CA LYS A 135 19.06 -3.09 1.74
C LYS A 135 18.00 -4.06 1.26
N PHE A 136 17.22 -3.60 0.30
CA PHE A 136 16.13 -4.39 -0.26
C PHE A 136 15.94 -4.09 -1.74
N GLU A 137 15.33 -5.03 -2.45
CA GLU A 137 14.86 -4.83 -3.82
C GLU A 137 13.75 -5.80 -4.18
N LEU A 138 12.80 -5.36 -5.00
CA LEU A 138 11.83 -6.22 -5.63
C LEU A 138 12.44 -6.82 -6.90
N ALA A 139 12.34 -8.13 -7.06
CA ALA A 139 12.83 -8.83 -8.22
C ALA A 139 11.76 -9.78 -8.78
N GLN A 140 11.63 -9.80 -10.10
CA GLN A 140 10.72 -10.72 -10.76
C GLN A 140 11.44 -12.00 -11.12
N VAL A 141 10.79 -13.11 -10.84
CA VAL A 141 11.28 -14.44 -11.17
C VAL A 141 11.18 -14.69 -12.68
N ARG A 142 12.29 -14.99 -13.33
CA ARG A 142 12.34 -15.43 -14.72
C ARG A 142 12.10 -16.93 -14.83
N SER A 143 12.73 -17.70 -13.97
CA SER A 143 12.60 -19.15 -13.88
C SER A 143 13.19 -19.66 -12.56
N VAL A 144 12.83 -20.87 -12.20
CA VAL A 144 13.46 -21.61 -11.10
C VAL A 144 14.19 -22.83 -11.66
N SER A 145 15.29 -23.25 -11.03
CA SER A 145 16.09 -24.40 -11.45
C SER A 145 16.44 -25.26 -10.24
N GLY A 146 16.24 -26.56 -10.35
CA GLY A 146 16.39 -27.47 -9.22
C GLY A 146 15.52 -27.06 -8.04
N THR A 147 16.00 -27.25 -6.82
CA THR A 147 15.28 -26.94 -5.58
C THR A 147 15.76 -25.67 -4.87
N ALA A 148 16.83 -25.06 -5.35
CA ALA A 148 17.55 -24.01 -4.61
C ALA A 148 18.01 -22.82 -5.47
N THR A 149 17.60 -22.72 -6.73
CA THR A 149 18.04 -21.63 -7.62
C THR A 149 16.85 -20.84 -8.15
N ILE A 150 16.96 -19.50 -8.07
CA ILE A 150 16.00 -18.57 -8.65
C ILE A 150 16.74 -17.69 -9.67
N ASN A 151 16.29 -17.69 -10.92
CA ASN A 151 16.75 -16.79 -11.97
C ASN A 151 15.85 -15.56 -12.02
N LEU A 152 16.46 -14.38 -12.09
CA LEU A 152 15.77 -13.08 -12.07
C LEU A 152 15.65 -12.50 -13.49
N THR A 153 14.65 -11.67 -13.72
CA THR A 153 14.46 -10.96 -15.00
C THR A 153 15.45 -9.82 -15.17
N CYS A 154 15.82 -9.16 -14.08
CA CYS A 154 16.84 -8.10 -14.05
C CYS A 154 17.98 -8.48 -13.10
N PRO A 155 19.20 -7.99 -13.34
CA PRO A 155 20.31 -8.14 -12.41
C PRO A 155 20.01 -7.46 -11.07
N LEU A 156 20.60 -7.99 -9.99
CA LEU A 156 20.57 -7.37 -8.66
C LEU A 156 21.21 -5.99 -8.68
N THR A 157 20.64 -5.09 -7.87
CA THR A 157 21.15 -3.73 -7.67
C THR A 157 21.90 -3.55 -6.36
N ASN A 158 21.80 -4.51 -5.46
CA ASN A 158 22.48 -4.50 -4.18
C ASN A 158 23.34 -5.74 -4.01
N ASN A 159 24.32 -5.63 -3.12
CA ASN A 159 25.04 -6.78 -2.58
C ASN A 159 24.29 -7.32 -1.36
N TYR A 160 24.34 -8.62 -1.15
CA TYR A 160 23.73 -9.31 -0.02
C TYR A 160 24.70 -10.32 0.57
N ALA A 161 24.88 -10.27 1.89
CA ALA A 161 25.74 -11.19 2.63
C ALA A 161 24.90 -12.12 3.51
N ILE A 162 25.07 -13.43 3.38
CA ILE A 162 24.29 -14.42 4.15
C ILE A 162 24.46 -14.28 5.65
N SER A 163 25.63 -13.81 6.11
CA SER A 163 25.86 -13.48 7.53
C SER A 163 24.88 -12.43 8.06
N GLY A 164 24.30 -11.60 7.19
CA GLY A 164 23.34 -10.58 7.54
C GLY A 164 21.87 -11.05 7.50
N ARG A 165 21.60 -12.35 7.51
CA ARG A 165 20.24 -12.92 7.51
C ARG A 165 19.39 -12.36 6.38
N VAL A 166 19.76 -12.71 5.14
CA VAL A 166 19.01 -12.30 3.94
C VAL A 166 17.84 -13.23 3.72
N GLN A 167 16.65 -12.68 3.66
CA GLN A 167 15.44 -13.43 3.33
C GLN A 167 14.87 -13.04 1.97
N ILE A 168 14.21 -14.01 1.35
CA ILE A 168 13.45 -13.88 0.14
C ILE A 168 11.99 -14.07 0.48
N VAL A 169 11.18 -13.07 0.22
CA VAL A 169 9.75 -13.05 0.54
C VAL A 169 8.97 -13.11 -0.77
N ARG A 170 8.16 -14.14 -0.98
CA ARG A 170 7.25 -14.19 -2.13
C ARG A 170 6.10 -13.22 -1.92
N VAL A 171 5.92 -12.32 -2.88
CA VAL A 171 4.96 -11.20 -2.81
C VAL A 171 3.73 -11.52 -3.62
N PRO A 172 2.53 -11.60 -3.04
CA PRO A 172 1.29 -11.76 -3.81
C PRO A 172 1.03 -10.51 -4.65
N ARG A 173 0.48 -10.71 -5.86
CA ARG A 173 0.24 -9.70 -6.89
C ARG A 173 -1.24 -9.63 -7.22
N PHE A 174 -1.99 -8.95 -6.38
CA PHE A 174 -3.45 -8.90 -6.52
C PHE A 174 -3.92 -7.90 -7.58
N ALA A 175 -4.99 -8.26 -8.29
CA ALA A 175 -5.72 -7.32 -9.12
C ALA A 175 -6.44 -6.28 -8.24
N ASN A 176 -7.18 -6.75 -7.23
CA ASN A 176 -7.74 -5.93 -6.16
C ASN A 176 -7.61 -6.70 -4.84
N LEU A 177 -7.42 -5.96 -3.75
CA LEU A 177 -7.35 -6.53 -2.41
C LEU A 177 -8.37 -5.85 -1.50
N THR A 178 -9.19 -6.65 -0.82
CA THR A 178 -10.11 -6.17 0.20
C THR A 178 -9.76 -6.79 1.55
N ILE A 179 -9.62 -5.97 2.58
CA ILE A 179 -9.53 -6.42 3.96
C ILE A 179 -10.90 -6.13 4.59
N ASN A 180 -11.62 -7.19 4.94
CA ASN A 180 -12.95 -7.05 5.54
C ASN A 180 -12.88 -6.44 6.94
N SER A 181 -14.03 -5.99 7.42
CA SER A 181 -14.14 -5.45 8.78
C SER A 181 -13.68 -6.48 9.81
N ASN A 182 -12.82 -6.05 10.74
CA ASN A 182 -12.19 -6.88 11.78
C ASN A 182 -11.30 -8.03 11.26
N ALA A 183 -11.04 -8.11 9.96
CA ALA A 183 -10.06 -9.03 9.39
C ALA A 183 -8.66 -8.41 9.41
N SER A 184 -7.64 -9.25 9.35
CA SER A 184 -6.27 -8.77 9.26
C SER A 184 -5.34 -9.70 8.49
N THR A 185 -4.31 -9.13 7.87
CA THR A 185 -3.18 -9.88 7.35
C THR A 185 -1.91 -9.55 8.12
N VAL A 186 -1.10 -10.59 8.37
CA VAL A 186 0.15 -10.49 9.15
C VAL A 186 1.26 -11.27 8.46
N PRO A 187 2.55 -10.96 8.73
CA PRO A 187 3.66 -11.81 8.31
C PRO A 187 3.77 -13.05 9.22
N SER A 188 4.61 -14.02 8.85
CA SER A 188 5.11 -14.98 9.82
C SER A 188 5.98 -14.28 10.85
N LEU A 189 6.00 -14.77 12.08
CA LEU A 189 6.88 -14.22 13.13
C LEU A 189 8.35 -14.35 12.72
N TRP A 190 9.13 -13.30 12.98
CA TRP A 190 10.58 -13.39 12.87
C TRP A 190 11.14 -14.45 13.82
N ASN A 191 11.85 -15.43 13.25
CA ASN A 191 12.37 -16.58 13.99
C ASN A 191 13.92 -16.55 14.16
N GLY A 192 14.56 -15.45 13.75
CA GLY A 192 16.01 -15.28 13.73
C GLY A 192 16.63 -15.52 12.34
N THR A 193 15.87 -15.98 11.38
CA THR A 193 16.34 -16.20 9.99
C THR A 193 15.38 -15.68 8.94
N SER A 194 14.07 -15.76 9.15
CA SER A 194 13.05 -15.30 8.23
C SER A 194 11.76 -14.92 8.96
N GLY A 195 10.87 -14.21 8.30
CA GLY A 195 9.63 -13.66 8.86
C GLY A 195 9.74 -12.17 9.16
N GLY A 196 8.73 -11.61 9.83
CA GLY A 196 8.70 -10.19 10.20
C GLY A 196 8.45 -9.21 9.05
N VAL A 197 8.28 -9.68 7.82
CA VAL A 197 8.09 -8.85 6.63
C VAL A 197 6.78 -9.22 5.93
N LEU A 198 5.86 -8.29 5.85
CA LEU A 198 4.61 -8.38 5.10
C LEU A 198 4.75 -7.54 3.83
N ALA A 199 4.77 -8.20 2.68
CA ALA A 199 4.96 -7.54 1.38
C ALA A 199 3.80 -7.87 0.43
N ILE A 200 3.17 -6.85 -0.18
CA ILE A 200 1.99 -7.02 -1.03
C ILE A 200 2.08 -6.05 -2.22
N GLU A 201 1.73 -6.53 -3.42
CA GLU A 201 1.51 -5.71 -4.61
C GLU A 201 0.02 -5.71 -4.97
N VAL A 202 -0.56 -4.53 -5.27
CA VAL A 202 -1.95 -4.38 -5.72
C VAL A 202 -1.97 -3.50 -6.97
N ASP A 203 -2.49 -4.03 -8.08
CA ASP A 203 -2.57 -3.31 -9.35
C ASP A 203 -3.78 -2.35 -9.40
N GLY A 204 -4.93 -2.79 -8.94
CA GLY A 204 -6.16 -2.01 -8.82
C GLY A 204 -6.37 -1.46 -7.41
N ASN A 205 -7.56 -1.68 -6.86
CA ASN A 205 -7.96 -1.06 -5.60
C ASN A 205 -7.56 -1.89 -4.38
N LEU A 206 -7.04 -1.20 -3.36
CA LEU A 206 -6.93 -1.69 -1.99
C LEU A 206 -8.06 -1.10 -1.16
N ILE A 207 -8.94 -1.95 -0.61
CA ILE A 207 -10.06 -1.53 0.24
C ILE A 207 -9.81 -2.04 1.67
N LEU A 208 -9.69 -1.11 2.62
CA LEU A 208 -9.58 -1.41 4.04
C LEU A 208 -10.89 -1.05 4.73
N ASN A 209 -11.74 -2.03 4.98
CA ASN A 209 -12.99 -1.80 5.70
C ASN A 209 -12.72 -1.44 7.17
N ALA A 210 -13.75 -0.97 7.88
CA ALA A 210 -13.63 -0.52 9.28
C ALA A 210 -12.96 -1.59 10.15
N ASN A 211 -11.93 -1.21 10.91
CA ASN A 211 -11.09 -2.11 11.73
C ASN A 211 -10.34 -3.20 10.93
N GLY A 212 -10.37 -3.16 9.59
CA GLY A 212 -9.53 -4.02 8.76
C GLY A 212 -8.06 -3.61 8.88
N LYS A 213 -7.14 -4.59 8.98
CA LYS A 213 -5.73 -4.31 9.25
C LYS A 213 -4.77 -5.01 8.30
N ILE A 214 -3.73 -4.29 7.90
CA ILE A 214 -2.49 -4.85 7.35
C ILE A 214 -1.42 -4.59 8.41
N SER A 215 -0.96 -5.63 9.13
CA SER A 215 -0.21 -5.47 10.37
C SER A 215 1.04 -6.32 10.41
N SER A 216 2.16 -5.70 10.75
CA SER A 216 3.40 -6.37 11.18
C SER A 216 3.79 -6.00 12.62
N SER A 217 2.82 -5.52 13.42
CA SER A 217 3.03 -5.08 14.81
C SER A 217 3.46 -6.25 15.68
N GLY A 218 4.62 -6.15 16.36
CA GLY A 218 5.18 -7.19 17.21
C GLY A 218 5.75 -8.40 16.46
N TYR A 219 5.88 -8.33 15.13
CA TYR A 219 6.46 -9.41 14.32
C TYR A 219 7.95 -9.23 14.01
N GLY A 220 8.56 -8.14 14.47
CA GLY A 220 9.97 -7.85 14.27
C GLY A 220 10.91 -8.61 15.21
N PHE A 221 12.04 -8.04 15.52
CA PHE A 221 13.11 -8.65 16.30
C PHE A 221 12.62 -9.09 17.68
N ARG A 222 13.26 -10.16 18.19
CA ARG A 222 12.87 -10.80 19.44
C ARG A 222 13.26 -9.93 20.63
N GLY A 223 12.39 -9.87 21.63
CA GLY A 223 12.75 -9.32 22.94
C GLY A 223 13.67 -10.27 23.70
N GLY A 224 14.42 -9.75 24.67
CA GLY A 224 15.19 -10.51 25.63
C GLY A 224 14.30 -11.43 26.47
N VAL A 225 14.76 -12.62 26.73
CA VAL A 225 14.05 -13.60 27.55
C VAL A 225 14.52 -13.43 29.00
N THR A 226 13.60 -13.59 29.96
CA THR A 226 13.95 -13.60 31.37
C THR A 226 14.76 -14.83 31.71
N GLU A 227 15.86 -14.65 32.39
CA GLU A 227 16.75 -15.70 32.85
C GLU A 227 16.70 -15.74 34.36
N ASN A 228 16.51 -16.92 34.97
CA ASN A 228 16.58 -17.08 36.40
C ASN A 228 18.03 -16.96 36.87
N GLN A 229 18.31 -15.93 37.64
CA GLN A 229 19.50 -15.95 38.45
C GLN A 229 19.33 -16.99 39.55
N THR A 230 20.20 -17.97 39.58
CA THR A 230 20.29 -18.90 40.73
C THR A 230 20.64 -18.09 41.97
N LEU A 231 19.82 -18.26 43.01
CA LEU A 231 20.09 -17.78 44.38
C LEU A 231 21.61 -17.76 44.69
N GLY A 232 22.19 -16.57 44.86
CA GLY A 232 23.58 -16.43 45.22
C GLY A 232 24.44 -15.67 44.23
N ALA A 233 23.90 -14.87 43.34
CA ALA A 233 24.69 -13.82 42.69
C ALA A 233 25.34 -12.98 43.82
N PRO A 234 26.63 -12.77 43.80
CA PRO A 234 27.30 -12.07 44.91
C PRO A 234 26.72 -10.67 44.99
N SER A 235 25.98 -10.43 46.05
CA SER A 235 25.52 -9.12 46.43
C SER A 235 26.69 -8.15 46.42
N GLY A 236 26.65 -7.08 45.66
CA GLY A 236 27.61 -6.01 45.69
C GLY A 236 28.89 -6.23 44.93
N SER A 237 28.89 -7.07 43.88
CA SER A 237 30.04 -7.11 42.99
C SER A 237 30.03 -5.91 42.04
N VAL A 238 31.16 -5.29 41.93
CA VAL A 238 31.44 -4.07 41.11
C VAL A 238 31.20 -4.31 39.61
N ASN A 239 30.88 -5.53 39.24
CA ASN A 239 30.64 -5.96 37.87
C ASN A 239 29.21 -5.63 37.38
N ASP A 240 28.33 -5.16 38.25
CA ASP A 240 26.94 -4.86 38.00
C ASP A 240 26.75 -3.62 37.08
N VAL A 241 27.78 -2.90 36.77
CA VAL A 241 27.80 -1.72 35.95
C VAL A 241 28.21 -1.98 34.49
N GLY A 242 28.50 -3.21 34.13
CA GLY A 242 28.95 -3.60 32.78
C GLY A 242 27.92 -3.40 31.68
N PHE A 243 28.39 -3.01 30.51
CA PHE A 243 27.54 -2.93 29.32
C PHE A 243 27.39 -4.28 28.61
N CYS A 244 28.27 -5.21 28.86
CA CYS A 244 28.26 -6.55 28.33
C CYS A 244 28.79 -7.54 29.37
N ALA A 245 28.18 -8.71 29.40
CA ALA A 245 28.58 -9.82 30.26
C ALA A 245 28.50 -11.12 29.47
N SER A 246 29.22 -12.13 30.03
CA SER A 246 29.20 -13.47 29.45
C SER A 246 27.78 -14.07 29.48
N HIS A 247 27.59 -15.12 28.71
CA HIS A 247 26.35 -15.91 28.62
C HIS A 247 25.99 -16.65 29.92
N VAL A 248 26.53 -16.26 31.06
CA VAL A 248 26.19 -16.80 32.38
C VAL A 248 25.13 -15.89 32.99
N ALA A 249 23.97 -16.42 33.27
CA ALA A 249 22.77 -15.75 33.74
C ALA A 249 22.92 -15.01 35.12
N THR A 250 24.09 -14.94 35.70
CA THR A 250 24.35 -14.32 37.00
C THR A 250 24.79 -12.85 36.87
N GLN A 251 24.77 -12.25 35.70
CA GLN A 251 25.37 -10.94 35.48
C GLN A 251 24.42 -9.94 34.73
N GLY A 252 23.14 -10.10 34.89
CA GLY A 252 22.13 -9.23 34.29
C GLY A 252 21.20 -9.95 33.35
N ALA A 253 20.19 -9.26 32.89
CA ALA A 253 19.16 -9.80 32.03
C ALA A 253 19.56 -9.78 30.51
N GLU A 254 18.85 -10.58 29.73
CA GLU A 254 19.11 -10.73 28.30
C GLU A 254 18.71 -9.47 27.51
N LYS A 255 19.56 -9.11 26.56
CA LYS A 255 19.33 -8.01 25.61
C LYS A 255 18.34 -8.40 24.52
N GLY A 256 17.67 -7.38 23.96
CA GLY A 256 16.84 -7.53 22.78
C GLY A 256 17.66 -7.75 21.50
N GLU A 257 17.11 -8.50 20.56
CA GLU A 257 17.69 -8.69 19.22
C GLU A 257 17.69 -7.39 18.41
N SER A 258 18.69 -7.22 17.56
CA SER A 258 18.95 -5.97 16.84
C SER A 258 19.35 -6.18 15.38
N ILE A 259 19.52 -5.09 14.64
CA ILE A 259 20.09 -5.10 13.29
C ILE A 259 21.56 -5.56 13.24
N ALA A 260 22.27 -5.55 14.36
CA ALA A 260 23.61 -6.14 14.46
C ALA A 260 23.55 -7.67 14.59
N GLY A 261 22.38 -8.22 14.84
CA GLY A 261 22.15 -9.62 15.06
C GLY A 261 21.65 -9.92 16.48
N PHE A 262 21.82 -11.16 16.86
CA PHE A 262 21.65 -11.61 18.24
C PHE A 262 23.04 -11.86 18.84
N TYR A 263 23.12 -12.19 20.09
CA TYR A 263 24.42 -12.35 20.77
C TYR A 263 25.41 -13.28 20.05
N THR A 264 24.90 -14.23 19.28
CA THR A 264 25.75 -15.16 18.50
C THR A 264 26.37 -14.50 17.27
N GLU A 265 25.90 -13.36 16.81
CA GLU A 265 26.40 -12.67 15.62
C GLU A 265 27.37 -11.54 15.91
N TYR A 266 27.33 -10.96 17.11
CA TYR A 266 28.17 -9.82 17.41
C TYR A 266 29.24 -10.05 18.49
N ASP A 267 29.02 -10.96 19.45
CA ASP A 267 30.05 -11.38 20.40
C ASP A 267 29.66 -12.69 21.06
N LEU A 268 30.45 -13.71 20.86
CA LEU A 268 30.18 -15.06 21.35
C LEU A 268 30.46 -15.24 22.85
N VAL A 269 31.18 -14.31 23.50
CA VAL A 269 31.74 -14.53 24.83
C VAL A 269 31.14 -13.60 25.89
N TYR A 270 30.83 -12.35 25.61
CA TYR A 270 30.50 -11.35 26.65
C TYR A 270 29.30 -10.47 26.41
N SER A 271 28.43 -10.77 25.43
CA SER A 271 27.55 -9.74 24.92
C SER A 271 26.05 -10.00 25.06
N ARG A 272 25.63 -11.19 25.52
CA ARG A 272 24.21 -11.55 25.61
C ARG A 272 23.48 -10.77 26.70
N TYR A 273 24.12 -10.51 27.82
CA TYR A 273 23.52 -9.95 29.03
C TYR A 273 23.96 -8.54 29.32
N CYS A 274 23.38 -7.92 30.31
CA CYS A 274 23.64 -6.61 30.84
C CYS A 274 23.04 -5.44 30.02
N LYS A 275 23.26 -4.24 30.53
CA LYS A 275 22.58 -3.01 30.17
C LYS A 275 22.89 -2.44 28.80
N GLY A 276 23.99 -2.85 28.19
CA GLY A 276 24.41 -2.31 26.89
C GLY A 276 23.37 -2.62 25.80
N ALA A 277 22.95 -1.62 25.04
CA ALA A 277 21.99 -1.75 23.96
C ALA A 277 22.72 -2.16 22.67
N PRO A 278 22.49 -3.35 22.10
CA PRO A 278 23.11 -3.74 20.84
C PRO A 278 22.42 -3.04 19.67
N ALA A 279 23.10 -2.14 18.99
CA ALA A 279 22.53 -1.35 17.90
C ALA A 279 21.11 -0.84 18.29
N ASN A 280 20.08 -1.19 17.55
CA ASN A 280 18.71 -0.76 17.85
C ASN A 280 17.96 -1.66 18.84
N GLY A 281 18.57 -2.73 19.38
CA GLY A 281 17.99 -3.57 20.42
C GLY A 281 18.15 -2.93 21.81
N GLY A 282 17.25 -3.21 22.73
CA GLY A 282 17.31 -2.75 24.10
C GLY A 282 18.27 -3.58 24.95
N GLY A 283 18.98 -2.96 25.89
CA GLY A 283 19.80 -3.61 26.88
C GLY A 283 18.96 -4.30 27.95
N GLY A 284 19.48 -5.39 28.56
CA GLY A 284 18.86 -6.03 29.69
C GLY A 284 19.06 -5.25 31.00
N GLY A 285 18.23 -5.48 32.01
CA GLY A 285 18.46 -4.99 33.38
C GLY A 285 19.74 -5.57 33.91
N ASN A 286 20.52 -4.78 34.65
CA ASN A 286 21.90 -5.14 34.94
C ASN A 286 22.14 -5.66 36.36
N ASN A 287 21.30 -5.34 37.28
CA ASN A 287 21.44 -5.74 38.67
C ASN A 287 20.06 -5.96 39.30
N HIS A 288 20.06 -6.59 40.41
CA HIS A 288 18.96 -6.88 41.30
C HIS A 288 17.68 -6.12 40.94
N ASN A 289 16.90 -6.75 40.06
CA ASN A 289 15.58 -6.30 39.66
C ASN A 289 15.52 -4.99 38.85
N ALA A 290 16.58 -4.62 38.14
CA ALA A 290 16.55 -3.48 37.23
C ALA A 290 15.73 -3.75 35.98
N GLY A 291 15.04 -2.73 35.47
CA GLY A 291 14.21 -2.83 34.26
C GLY A 291 15.01 -2.96 32.97
N GLY A 292 14.46 -3.67 31.97
CA GLY A 292 15.03 -3.77 30.63
C GLY A 292 14.83 -2.50 29.81
N GLY A 293 15.76 -2.19 28.91
CA GLY A 293 15.69 -1.05 27.98
C GLY A 293 14.78 -1.34 26.79
N GLY A 294 14.11 -0.32 26.27
CA GLY A 294 13.28 -0.43 25.06
C GLY A 294 14.13 -0.55 23.78
N GLY A 295 13.66 -1.34 22.81
CA GLY A 295 14.22 -1.36 21.46
C GLY A 295 13.92 -0.06 20.68
N SER A 296 14.64 0.18 19.60
CA SER A 296 14.48 1.35 18.76
C SER A 296 14.28 0.97 17.29
N ASN A 297 13.95 1.95 16.49
CA ASN A 297 14.14 1.97 15.05
C ASN A 297 14.79 3.31 14.70
N VAL A 298 14.06 4.20 14.04
CA VAL A 298 14.54 5.57 13.85
C VAL A 298 14.36 6.37 15.13
N GLY A 299 15.06 7.48 15.24
CA GLY A 299 14.97 8.34 16.40
C GLY A 299 15.59 9.70 16.12
N SER A 300 15.77 10.47 17.17
CA SER A 300 16.36 11.79 17.08
C SER A 300 17.89 11.72 17.08
N THR A 301 18.51 12.32 16.08
CA THR A 301 19.98 12.50 16.04
C THR A 301 20.45 13.69 16.88
N THR A 302 19.53 14.52 17.36
CA THR A 302 19.81 15.73 18.13
C THR A 302 19.51 15.58 19.60
N LEU A 303 18.73 14.56 19.98
CA LEU A 303 18.46 14.26 21.37
C LEU A 303 19.59 13.40 21.92
N THR A 304 20.11 13.81 23.07
CA THR A 304 20.98 12.98 23.92
C THR A 304 20.11 12.31 24.98
N TYR A 305 20.57 11.19 25.52
CA TYR A 305 19.96 10.65 26.73
C TYR A 305 19.95 11.72 27.80
N THR A 306 18.77 12.17 28.19
CA THR A 306 18.59 12.90 29.43
C THR A 306 18.35 11.89 30.56
N GLY A 307 18.82 12.14 31.76
CA GLY A 307 18.71 11.19 32.84
C GLY A 307 19.57 9.93 32.64
N LYS A 308 20.81 10.06 32.29
CA LYS A 308 21.75 8.95 32.02
C LYS A 308 22.01 8.03 33.22
N GLY A 309 21.34 8.28 34.32
CA GLY A 309 21.64 7.54 35.56
C GLY A 309 23.02 7.86 36.13
N ILE A 310 23.62 8.95 35.70
CA ILE A 310 24.93 9.38 36.23
C ILE A 310 24.72 9.94 37.63
N PRO A 311 25.39 9.40 38.64
CA PRO A 311 25.30 9.95 39.98
C PRO A 311 25.78 11.39 40.00
N SER A 312 25.01 12.26 40.63
CA SER A 312 25.46 13.58 40.97
C SER A 312 25.18 13.80 42.45
N ILE A 313 26.13 14.39 43.14
CA ILE A 313 25.98 14.86 44.52
C ILE A 313 24.98 16.01 44.62
N THR A 314 24.66 16.69 43.50
CA THR A 314 23.64 17.73 43.44
C THR A 314 22.28 17.11 43.05
N TYR A 315 21.64 16.60 44.07
CA TYR A 315 20.35 15.99 44.06
C TYR A 315 19.29 16.66 43.16
N ASN A 316 19.10 17.94 43.28
CA ASN A 316 18.02 18.65 42.58
C ASN A 316 18.19 18.65 41.06
N THR A 317 19.38 18.66 40.52
CA THR A 317 19.65 18.77 39.10
C THR A 317 19.42 17.45 38.38
N ASN A 318 19.80 16.34 38.94
CA ASN A 318 19.71 15.04 38.28
C ASN A 318 18.31 14.45 38.33
N TRP A 319 17.64 14.64 39.45
CA TRP A 319 16.28 14.16 39.59
C TRP A 319 15.28 14.98 38.78
N ASN A 320 15.50 16.27 38.69
CA ASN A 320 14.68 17.15 37.85
C ASN A 320 14.79 16.80 36.36
N LEU A 321 15.88 16.24 35.87
CA LEU A 321 16.03 15.77 34.49
C LEU A 321 15.19 14.54 34.19
N GLU A 322 14.71 13.83 35.19
CA GLU A 322 13.93 12.59 35.05
C GLU A 322 12.43 12.77 35.32
N LEU A 323 12.03 13.89 35.92
CA LEU A 323 10.63 14.20 36.16
C LEU A 323 9.91 14.52 34.87
N ALA A 324 8.75 13.84 34.65
CA ALA A 324 7.83 14.21 33.62
C ALA A 324 7.33 15.63 33.88
N GLY A 325 7.56 16.57 33.00
CA GLY A 325 7.22 17.98 33.15
C GLY A 325 8.41 18.94 33.24
N MET A 326 9.61 18.43 33.47
CA MET A 326 10.82 19.20 33.33
C MET A 326 11.49 19.05 31.95
N GLY A 327 10.73 18.56 30.97
CA GLY A 327 11.15 18.52 29.56
C GLY A 327 12.06 17.36 29.21
N GLY A 328 12.14 16.29 30.04
CA GLY A 328 13.03 15.42 29.48
C GLY A 328 13.56 14.14 30.00
N SER A 329 12.80 13.18 30.38
CA SER A 329 13.30 11.80 30.38
C SER A 329 13.15 11.17 28.97
N ASN A 330 13.67 11.82 27.96
CA ASN A 330 13.64 11.34 26.59
C ASN A 330 14.94 10.64 26.21
N SER A 331 14.82 9.54 25.51
CA SER A 331 15.93 8.84 24.88
C SER A 331 16.03 9.23 23.42
N PRO A 332 17.20 9.18 22.80
CA PRO A 332 17.35 9.42 21.36
C PRO A 332 16.72 8.31 20.51
N GLY A 333 16.56 7.11 21.05
CA GLY A 333 15.99 5.92 20.44
C GLY A 333 15.01 5.24 21.39
N GLY A 334 15.31 4.01 21.82
CA GLY A 334 14.55 3.32 22.85
C GLY A 334 14.73 3.95 24.23
N GLY A 335 13.75 3.78 25.11
CA GLY A 335 13.81 4.25 26.48
C GLY A 335 14.70 3.37 27.35
N ARG A 336 15.31 3.96 28.37
CA ARG A 336 16.08 3.24 29.38
C ARG A 336 15.12 2.52 30.35
N GLY A 337 15.53 1.37 30.86
CA GLY A 337 14.89 0.67 31.97
C GLY A 337 15.09 1.40 33.30
N GLY A 338 14.19 1.14 34.23
CA GLY A 338 14.17 1.76 35.53
C GLY A 338 15.24 1.22 36.47
N TYR A 339 15.39 1.93 37.57
CA TYR A 339 16.37 1.62 38.57
C TYR A 339 15.99 0.46 39.48
N SER A 340 16.98 -0.23 39.91
CA SER A 340 16.96 -1.06 41.10
C SER A 340 18.34 -1.10 41.68
N GLY A 341 18.51 -1.55 42.89
CA GLY A 341 19.80 -1.62 43.44
C GLY A 341 19.79 -1.82 44.95
N SER A 342 19.74 -3.02 45.34
CA SER A 342 20.00 -3.44 46.70
C SER A 342 20.83 -4.71 46.66
N THR A 343 21.63 -4.87 47.71
CA THR A 343 22.42 -6.08 47.96
C THR A 343 21.59 -7.19 48.61
N SER A 344 20.30 -6.96 48.81
CA SER A 344 19.38 -7.91 49.43
C SER A 344 18.06 -7.94 48.67
N ASP A 345 17.34 -9.04 48.73
CA ASP A 345 16.02 -9.23 48.15
C ASP A 345 14.96 -8.23 48.61
N GLN A 346 15.30 -7.33 49.48
CA GLN A 346 14.41 -6.37 50.11
C GLN A 346 14.64 -4.94 49.67
N ASN A 347 15.21 -4.62 48.60
CA ASN A 347 15.39 -3.28 48.01
C ASN A 347 15.10 -2.09 48.95
N GLU A 348 15.59 -2.22 50.20
CA GLU A 348 15.33 -1.26 51.28
C GLU A 348 15.80 0.16 50.93
N ASN A 349 16.44 0.30 49.78
CA ASN A 349 17.19 1.49 49.44
C ASN A 349 16.82 2.11 48.13
N THR A 350 15.66 1.83 47.55
CA THR A 350 15.16 2.67 46.47
C THR A 350 14.69 4.00 47.08
N LEU A 351 15.62 4.71 47.67
CA LEU A 351 15.36 5.99 48.30
C LEU A 351 15.12 7.00 47.23
N GLY A 352 13.90 7.53 47.19
CA GLY A 352 13.58 8.69 46.42
C GLY A 352 14.24 9.95 46.89
N PRO A 353 14.17 11.00 46.14
CA PRO A 353 14.53 12.37 46.56
C PRO A 353 13.76 12.70 47.85
N ASN A 354 14.38 13.35 48.75
CA ASN A 354 13.94 13.70 50.13
C ASN A 354 14.17 12.60 51.19
N GLN A 355 14.80 11.50 50.86
CA GLN A 355 15.19 10.55 51.89
C GLN A 355 16.67 10.69 52.25
N MET A 356 17.00 10.74 53.55
CA MET A 356 18.32 11.12 54.07
C MET A 356 19.48 10.24 53.61
N ALA A 357 19.24 9.03 53.17
CA ALA A 357 20.29 8.12 52.74
C ALA A 357 20.48 8.05 51.21
N TRP A 358 19.82 8.91 50.45
CA TRP A 358 20.04 8.96 49.00
C TRP A 358 21.39 9.62 48.68
N ALA A 359 22.30 8.81 48.21
CA ALA A 359 23.67 9.24 47.94
C ALA A 359 23.96 9.57 46.46
N GLY A 360 22.95 9.85 45.68
CA GLY A 360 23.13 10.13 44.23
C GLY A 360 23.71 8.95 43.50
N ASP A 361 23.17 7.81 43.67
CA ASP A 361 23.88 6.58 43.69
C ASP A 361 23.99 5.86 42.33
N TYR A 362 24.82 4.86 42.34
CA TYR A 362 25.14 3.98 41.23
C TYR A 362 23.95 3.14 40.71
N ARG A 363 22.86 3.01 41.43
CA ARG A 363 21.65 2.27 41.07
C ARG A 363 21.02 2.76 39.77
N ARG A 364 21.21 4.06 39.49
CA ARG A 364 20.73 4.67 38.23
C ARG A 364 21.36 4.08 37.01
N LYS A 365 22.44 3.36 37.15
CA LYS A 365 23.22 2.80 36.05
C LYS A 365 22.75 1.43 35.64
N GLU A 366 21.88 0.81 36.37
CA GLU A 366 21.62 -0.59 36.27
C GLU A 366 20.46 -0.91 35.30
N GLY A 367 19.61 0.04 35.06
CA GLY A 367 18.57 -0.09 34.02
C GLY A 367 19.16 -0.33 32.63
N GLY A 368 18.59 -1.26 31.90
CA GLY A 368 18.97 -1.54 30.52
C GLY A 368 18.92 -0.28 29.64
N LEU A 369 19.95 -0.02 28.86
CA LEU A 369 19.94 1.12 27.93
C LEU A 369 18.95 0.90 26.81
N GLY A 370 18.33 1.96 26.37
CA GLY A 370 17.47 1.92 25.17
C GLY A 370 18.27 1.76 23.89
N GLY A 371 17.70 1.06 22.92
CA GLY A 371 18.29 0.86 21.61
C GLY A 371 18.70 2.16 20.92
N HIS A 372 19.83 2.13 20.24
CA HIS A 372 20.36 3.28 19.52
C HIS A 372 19.45 3.64 18.32
N PRO A 373 19.27 4.92 18.02
CA PRO A 373 18.50 5.35 16.87
C PRO A 373 19.18 4.97 15.56
N ILE A 374 18.41 4.50 14.59
CA ILE A 374 18.87 4.22 13.24
C ILE A 374 18.76 5.51 12.42
N GLN A 375 19.80 5.81 11.65
CA GLN A 375 19.75 6.86 10.64
C GLN A 375 19.12 6.31 9.37
N GLN A 376 17.94 6.80 9.03
CA GLN A 376 17.22 6.36 7.87
C GLN A 376 17.70 7.10 6.62
N ASP A 377 18.05 6.35 5.62
CA ASP A 377 18.16 6.79 4.24
C ASP A 377 17.07 6.07 3.42
N ASN A 378 16.52 6.69 2.38
CA ASN A 378 15.44 6.11 1.58
C ASN A 378 15.83 4.83 0.80
N THR A 379 17.04 4.33 0.99
CA THR A 379 17.58 3.14 0.32
C THR A 379 17.51 1.89 1.18
N ARG A 380 17.02 2.02 2.43
CA ARG A 380 16.99 0.95 3.43
C ARG A 380 15.67 0.93 4.16
N ILE A 381 15.29 -0.24 4.63
CA ILE A 381 14.13 -0.44 5.50
C ILE A 381 14.56 -1.33 6.67
N PHE A 382 14.18 -0.97 7.88
CA PHE A 382 14.60 -1.66 9.08
C PHE A 382 13.40 -2.19 9.88
N VAL A 383 13.66 -3.26 10.59
CA VAL A 383 12.78 -3.82 11.62
C VAL A 383 13.04 -3.12 12.94
N GLY A 384 12.02 -2.98 13.75
CA GLY A 384 12.16 -2.48 15.10
C GLY A 384 12.99 -3.44 15.97
N GLY A 385 13.89 -2.90 16.80
CA GLY A 385 14.67 -3.64 17.76
C GLY A 385 13.80 -4.28 18.83
N GLY A 386 14.17 -5.44 19.32
CA GLY A 386 13.56 -6.04 20.51
C GLY A 386 13.94 -5.26 21.79
N GLY A 387 13.04 -5.22 22.76
CA GLY A 387 13.36 -4.71 24.11
C GLY A 387 14.19 -5.70 24.90
N GLY A 388 14.98 -5.23 25.85
CA GLY A 388 15.71 -6.09 26.82
C GLY A 388 14.79 -6.63 27.91
N ALA A 389 15.15 -7.75 28.51
CA ALA A 389 14.45 -8.29 29.67
C ALA A 389 14.78 -7.49 30.94
N GLY A 390 13.85 -7.49 31.89
CA GLY A 390 14.12 -7.08 33.24
C GLY A 390 14.94 -8.14 34.01
N ASP A 391 15.79 -7.71 34.88
CA ASP A 391 16.57 -8.59 35.75
C ASP A 391 15.64 -9.26 36.78
N GLN A 392 15.96 -10.50 37.16
CA GLN A 392 15.14 -11.27 38.11
C GLN A 392 15.98 -12.19 38.98
N ASN A 393 15.63 -12.31 40.23
CA ASN A 393 16.24 -13.25 41.14
C ASN A 393 15.28 -14.32 41.69
N ASN A 394 13.97 -14.15 41.48
CA ASN A 394 12.94 -15.02 42.00
C ASN A 394 11.86 -15.44 40.98
N SER A 395 12.14 -15.30 39.68
CA SER A 395 11.30 -15.73 38.58
C SER A 395 10.05 -14.87 38.33
N GLN A 396 10.09 -13.62 38.74
CA GLN A 396 8.98 -12.67 38.58
C GLN A 396 9.24 -11.59 37.52
N GLY A 397 10.42 -11.60 36.89
CA GLY A 397 10.83 -10.61 35.91
C GLY A 397 10.02 -10.62 34.62
N GLY A 398 10.00 -9.50 33.93
CA GLY A 398 9.35 -9.33 32.65
C GLY A 398 10.30 -9.50 31.46
N GLY A 399 9.92 -10.26 30.46
CA GLY A 399 10.66 -10.35 29.19
C GLY A 399 10.50 -9.10 28.34
N GLY A 400 11.46 -8.85 27.43
CA GLY A 400 11.41 -7.74 26.49
C GLY A 400 10.32 -7.91 25.44
N GLY A 401 9.72 -6.80 24.99
CA GLY A 401 8.76 -6.75 23.89
C GLY A 401 9.43 -6.98 22.53
N ARG A 402 8.73 -7.64 21.61
CA ARG A 402 9.21 -7.78 20.23
C ARG A 402 9.12 -6.46 19.48
N GLY A 403 10.07 -6.18 18.59
CA GLY A 403 9.98 -5.05 17.68
C GLY A 403 8.83 -5.16 16.66
N GLY A 404 8.43 -4.06 16.07
CA GLY A 404 7.55 -4.02 14.91
C GLY A 404 8.27 -4.55 13.67
N GLY A 405 7.55 -5.27 12.80
CA GLY A 405 8.09 -5.78 11.54
C GLY A 405 8.14 -4.73 10.43
N ILE A 406 8.18 -5.20 9.19
CA ILE A 406 8.10 -4.38 7.99
C ILE A 406 6.77 -4.65 7.30
N THR A 407 6.00 -3.60 7.00
CA THR A 407 4.85 -3.63 6.11
C THR A 407 5.23 -2.90 4.81
N PHE A 408 5.40 -3.66 3.74
CA PHE A 408 5.82 -3.18 2.43
C PHE A 408 4.69 -3.31 1.43
N LEU A 409 4.19 -2.19 0.91
CA LEU A 409 3.10 -2.17 -0.07
C LEU A 409 3.52 -1.47 -1.36
N LYS A 410 3.17 -2.08 -2.49
CA LYS A 410 3.28 -1.45 -3.81
C LYS A 410 1.89 -1.35 -4.43
N LEU A 411 1.39 -0.11 -4.55
CA LEU A 411 0.02 0.18 -4.95
C LEU A 411 -0.01 1.00 -6.24
N TYR A 412 -0.65 0.47 -7.28
CA TYR A 412 -0.81 1.16 -8.57
C TYR A 412 -2.19 1.80 -8.73
N GLY A 413 -3.19 1.26 -8.07
CA GLY A 413 -4.54 1.80 -8.03
C GLY A 413 -4.80 2.66 -6.79
N SER A 414 -6.06 2.81 -6.43
CA SER A 414 -6.49 3.61 -5.29
C SER A 414 -6.53 2.81 -3.98
N ILE A 415 -6.38 3.51 -2.87
CA ILE A 415 -6.67 2.98 -1.54
C ILE A 415 -7.90 3.69 -0.98
N SER A 416 -8.80 2.94 -0.33
CA SER A 416 -10.03 3.46 0.26
C SER A 416 -10.43 2.72 1.51
N GLY A 417 -11.41 3.27 2.24
CA GLY A 417 -11.90 2.72 3.50
C GLY A 417 -11.41 3.49 4.72
N SER A 418 -11.42 2.84 5.89
CA SER A 418 -11.06 3.44 7.19
C SER A 418 -10.25 2.50 8.09
N GLY A 419 -9.54 1.55 7.50
CA GLY A 419 -8.70 0.60 8.22
C GLY A 419 -7.32 1.15 8.56
N THR A 420 -6.47 0.25 9.07
CA THR A 420 -5.14 0.58 9.56
C THR A 420 -4.05 -0.24 8.89
N ILE A 421 -2.92 0.40 8.58
CA ILE A 421 -1.68 -0.25 8.15
C ILE A 421 -0.64 0.00 9.23
N GLU A 422 -0.10 -1.06 9.84
CA GLU A 422 0.66 -0.89 11.07
C GLU A 422 1.91 -1.78 11.17
N ALA A 423 2.91 -1.27 11.93
CA ALA A 423 4.16 -1.94 12.26
C ALA A 423 4.62 -1.53 13.68
N ASN A 424 3.73 -1.61 14.67
CA ASN A 424 4.04 -1.15 16.03
C ASN A 424 4.96 -2.15 16.77
N GLY A 425 5.76 -1.66 17.70
CA GLY A 425 6.47 -2.47 18.69
C GLY A 425 5.50 -3.09 19.71
N ALA A 426 5.83 -4.27 20.21
CA ALA A 426 5.10 -4.89 21.30
C ALA A 426 5.50 -4.26 22.63
N ASN A 427 4.57 -4.24 23.58
CA ASN A 427 4.85 -3.81 24.95
C ASN A 427 5.86 -4.74 25.62
N GLY A 428 6.67 -4.19 26.52
CA GLY A 428 7.43 -4.97 27.49
C GLY A 428 6.49 -5.74 28.42
N ILE A 429 6.96 -6.90 28.88
CA ILE A 429 6.18 -7.73 29.79
C ILE A 429 6.33 -7.17 31.20
N ASN A 430 5.20 -7.07 31.91
CA ASN A 430 5.23 -6.63 33.31
C ASN A 430 6.01 -7.63 34.16
N ALA A 431 6.67 -7.14 35.19
CA ALA A 431 7.10 -7.99 36.30
C ALA A 431 5.86 -8.58 36.99
N ASN A 432 5.97 -9.82 37.42
CA ASN A 432 4.82 -10.60 37.90
C ASN A 432 3.65 -10.72 36.87
N PRO A 433 3.92 -11.15 35.64
CA PRO A 433 2.92 -11.16 34.59
C PRO A 433 1.69 -12.04 34.88
N ASN A 434 1.82 -12.97 35.80
CA ASN A 434 0.78 -13.94 36.15
C ASN A 434 0.08 -13.65 37.51
N GLY A 435 0.41 -12.53 38.18
CA GLY A 435 -0.16 -12.21 39.51
C GLY A 435 0.19 -13.24 40.61
N GLN A 436 1.16 -14.09 40.32
CA GLN A 436 1.59 -15.11 41.27
C GLN A 436 2.52 -14.45 42.30
N ILE A 437 2.24 -14.70 43.54
CA ILE A 437 3.11 -14.34 44.65
C ILE A 437 4.09 -15.49 44.83
N ALA A 438 5.38 -15.29 44.65
CA ALA A 438 6.38 -16.23 45.11
C ALA A 438 6.31 -16.26 46.64
N VAL A 439 5.71 -17.29 47.18
CA VAL A 439 5.72 -17.49 48.65
C VAL A 439 6.97 -18.29 49.00
N GLN A 440 8.01 -17.62 49.44
CA GLN A 440 9.05 -18.32 50.14
C GLN A 440 8.74 -18.36 51.65
N ALA A 441 9.17 -19.42 52.32
CA ALA A 441 8.76 -19.82 53.65
C ALA A 441 8.66 -18.64 54.66
N SER A 442 7.49 -18.47 55.15
CA SER A 442 6.97 -18.01 56.44
C SER A 442 7.24 -16.57 56.92
N THR A 443 8.18 -15.79 56.47
CA THR A 443 8.46 -14.47 57.07
C THR A 443 8.89 -13.35 56.13
N GLN A 444 9.16 -13.63 54.85
CA GLN A 444 9.60 -12.64 53.88
C GLN A 444 8.64 -12.57 52.71
N LYS A 445 8.20 -11.37 52.40
CA LYS A 445 7.38 -11.05 51.24
C LYS A 445 8.29 -10.44 50.20
N TYR A 446 8.32 -11.05 49.02
CA TYR A 446 9.23 -10.64 47.96
C TYR A 446 8.51 -9.69 47.05
N GLY A 447 9.21 -8.72 46.60
CA GLY A 447 8.80 -7.86 45.48
C GLY A 447 8.87 -8.58 44.16
N ASN A 448 8.32 -7.97 43.19
CA ASN A 448 8.37 -8.43 41.83
C ASN A 448 9.60 -7.85 41.15
N ASP A 449 10.36 -8.68 40.52
CA ASP A 449 11.58 -8.38 39.77
C ASP A 449 11.47 -7.24 38.77
N GLY A 450 12.49 -6.94 38.01
CA GLY A 450 12.52 -5.93 37.00
C GLY A 450 11.59 -6.24 35.81
N ALA A 451 10.91 -5.26 35.27
CA ALA A 451 10.04 -5.40 34.11
C ALA A 451 10.79 -5.28 32.78
N GLY A 452 10.25 -5.89 31.73
CA GLY A 452 10.84 -5.86 30.39
C GLY A 452 10.69 -4.55 29.66
N GLY A 453 11.70 -4.16 28.90
CA GLY A 453 11.64 -3.06 27.95
C GLY A 453 10.75 -3.39 26.75
N ALA A 454 10.18 -2.39 26.13
CA ALA A 454 9.30 -2.56 24.97
C ALA A 454 10.06 -2.74 23.65
N GLY A 455 9.43 -3.30 22.66
CA GLY A 455 9.96 -3.32 21.30
C GLY A 455 9.86 -1.96 20.60
N GLY A 456 10.82 -1.62 19.76
CA GLY A 456 10.77 -0.46 18.90
C GLY A 456 9.73 -0.61 17.77
N GLY A 457 9.16 0.47 17.28
CA GLY A 457 8.31 0.48 16.09
C GLY A 457 9.06 -0.04 14.86
N GLY A 458 8.36 -0.68 13.96
CA GLY A 458 8.91 -1.18 12.70
C GLY A 458 8.86 -0.15 11.57
N SER A 459 8.70 -0.65 10.34
CA SER A 459 8.62 0.21 9.17
C SER A 459 7.35 -0.04 8.36
N VAL A 460 6.64 1.05 7.99
CA VAL A 460 5.56 1.04 7.01
C VAL A 460 6.07 1.76 5.76
N TYR A 461 6.24 1.02 4.67
CA TYR A 461 6.75 1.52 3.41
C TYR A 461 5.72 1.31 2.31
N ILE A 462 5.19 2.40 1.75
CA ILE A 462 4.14 2.35 0.73
C ILE A 462 4.58 3.12 -0.51
N SER A 463 4.84 2.39 -1.58
CA SER A 463 5.06 2.95 -2.92
C SER A 463 3.71 3.00 -3.63
N ASN A 464 3.12 4.18 -3.77
CA ASN A 464 1.76 4.37 -4.28
C ASN A 464 1.67 5.44 -5.38
N THR A 465 0.81 5.18 -6.37
CA THR A 465 0.50 6.11 -7.47
C THR A 465 -0.48 7.19 -7.05
N ASN A 466 -1.59 6.76 -6.45
CA ASN A 466 -2.67 7.65 -6.05
C ASN A 466 -2.52 8.06 -4.58
N PRO A 467 -2.88 9.29 -4.20
CA PRO A 467 -2.76 9.75 -2.82
C PRO A 467 -3.51 8.86 -1.83
N ILE A 468 -2.88 8.57 -0.70
CA ILE A 468 -3.51 7.86 0.40
C ILE A 468 -4.44 8.84 1.14
N PRO A 469 -5.74 8.53 1.32
CA PRO A 469 -6.68 9.43 1.97
C PRO A 469 -6.47 9.50 3.48
N ASN A 470 -6.96 10.59 4.09
CA ASN A 470 -6.88 10.83 5.53
C ASN A 470 -7.81 9.93 6.38
N THR A 471 -8.61 9.07 5.74
CA THR A 471 -9.41 8.05 6.43
C THR A 471 -8.62 6.80 6.79
N ILE A 472 -7.42 6.63 6.22
CA ILE A 472 -6.51 5.53 6.49
C ILE A 472 -5.53 5.95 7.59
N THR A 473 -5.32 5.07 8.56
CA THR A 473 -4.31 5.26 9.60
C THR A 473 -3.07 4.42 9.30
N LEU A 474 -1.91 5.05 9.33
CA LEU A 474 -0.60 4.40 9.28
C LEU A 474 0.04 4.51 10.66
N SER A 475 0.54 3.41 11.21
CA SER A 475 1.09 3.38 12.56
C SER A 475 2.38 2.58 12.65
N ALA A 476 3.42 3.17 13.24
CA ALA A 476 4.69 2.53 13.56
C ALA A 476 5.17 3.03 14.94
N ASN A 477 4.32 2.88 15.95
CA ASN A 477 4.63 3.33 17.30
C ASN A 477 5.57 2.35 18.01
N GLY A 478 6.38 2.82 18.94
CA GLY A 478 7.05 2.01 19.94
C GLY A 478 6.05 1.40 20.93
N GLY A 479 6.35 0.23 21.46
CA GLY A 479 5.59 -0.38 22.54
C GLY A 479 5.82 0.35 23.88
N ASN A 480 4.92 0.18 24.83
CA ASN A 480 5.10 0.69 26.19
C ASN A 480 5.97 -0.27 27.01
N GLY A 481 6.82 0.26 27.88
CA GLY A 481 7.60 -0.50 28.83
C GLY A 481 6.72 -1.30 29.79
N GLY A 482 7.23 -2.43 30.27
CA GLY A 482 6.55 -3.26 31.26
C GLY A 482 6.49 -2.56 32.62
N ASN A 483 5.41 -2.77 33.35
CA ASN A 483 5.25 -2.26 34.70
C ASN A 483 5.79 -3.23 35.74
N GLN A 484 6.41 -2.70 36.76
CA GLN A 484 6.66 -3.43 37.99
C GLN A 484 5.40 -3.33 38.86
N GLN A 485 4.83 -4.45 39.23
CA GLN A 485 3.56 -4.51 39.95
C GLN A 485 3.68 -5.25 41.25
N LEU A 486 3.50 -4.57 42.37
CA LEU A 486 3.37 -5.18 43.68
C LEU A 486 1.95 -5.69 43.86
N SER A 487 1.80 -6.92 44.35
CA SER A 487 0.50 -7.53 44.59
C SER A 487 -0.26 -6.87 45.72
N VAL A 488 -1.50 -6.46 45.50
CA VAL A 488 -2.33 -5.67 46.42
C VAL A 488 -2.57 -6.37 47.78
N GLY A 489 -2.55 -7.72 47.85
CA GLY A 489 -2.77 -8.47 49.08
C GLY A 489 -1.61 -8.46 50.08
N LEU A 490 -0.44 -7.97 49.68
CA LEU A 490 0.76 -7.89 50.48
C LEU A 490 1.02 -6.52 51.09
N LEU A 491 0.31 -5.49 50.63
CA LEU A 491 0.46 -4.10 51.08
C LEU A 491 0.08 -3.88 52.52
N ALA A 492 -0.61 -4.81 53.18
CA ALA A 492 -1.18 -4.60 54.49
C ALA A 492 -0.22 -4.88 55.69
N THR A 493 0.93 -5.56 55.53
CA THR A 493 1.73 -6.03 56.66
C THR A 493 3.23 -6.05 56.46
N SER A 494 3.80 -5.52 55.38
CA SER A 494 5.26 -5.45 55.17
C SER A 494 5.68 -4.01 54.88
N PRO A 495 6.89 -3.62 55.26
CA PRO A 495 7.44 -2.36 54.78
C PRO A 495 7.43 -2.39 53.26
N THR A 496 6.67 -1.54 52.70
CA THR A 496 6.42 -1.35 51.28
C THR A 496 7.65 -0.66 50.62
N ASN A 497 8.82 -1.14 50.93
CA ASN A 497 10.08 -0.48 50.60
C ASN A 497 10.63 -0.91 49.23
N GLU A 498 9.90 -1.79 48.53
CA GLU A 498 10.38 -2.33 47.31
C GLU A 498 9.91 -1.51 46.12
N ALA A 499 10.83 -1.08 45.30
CA ALA A 499 10.57 -0.36 44.07
C ALA A 499 11.61 -0.80 43.03
N ASP A 500 11.26 -1.82 42.28
CA ASP A 500 12.11 -2.36 41.22
C ASP A 500 11.98 -1.60 39.91
N GLY A 501 12.79 -1.96 38.94
CA GLY A 501 12.89 -1.24 37.67
C GLY A 501 11.73 -1.53 36.69
N PRO A 502 10.89 -0.55 36.38
CA PRO A 502 10.01 -0.66 35.23
C PRO A 502 10.80 -0.71 33.91
N GLY A 503 10.17 -1.23 32.86
CA GLY A 503 10.77 -1.29 31.53
C GLY A 503 10.81 0.06 30.81
N GLY A 504 11.80 0.27 29.96
CA GLY A 504 11.88 1.41 29.04
C GLY A 504 10.89 1.31 27.91
N GLY A 505 10.37 2.44 27.45
CA GLY A 505 9.49 2.51 26.25
C GLY A 505 10.24 2.23 24.96
N GLY A 506 9.61 1.64 23.97
CA GLY A 506 10.18 1.45 22.63
C GLY A 506 10.25 2.76 21.83
N GLY A 507 11.29 2.98 21.04
CA GLY A 507 11.35 4.09 20.09
C GLY A 507 10.32 3.93 18.98
N GLY A 508 9.82 5.04 18.44
CA GLY A 508 8.94 5.04 17.26
C GLY A 508 9.64 4.54 16.02
N GLY A 509 8.86 4.10 15.04
CA GLY A 509 9.34 3.53 13.81
C GLY A 509 9.35 4.49 12.63
N TYR A 510 9.31 3.95 11.44
CA TYR A 510 9.44 4.68 10.19
C TYR A 510 8.21 4.49 9.31
N ILE A 511 7.63 5.59 8.84
CA ILE A 511 6.57 5.59 7.82
C ILE A 511 7.07 6.34 6.60
N SER A 512 7.02 5.69 5.43
CA SER A 512 7.36 6.30 4.16
C SER A 512 6.30 6.00 3.12
N ILE A 513 5.80 7.06 2.46
CA ILE A 513 4.78 6.98 1.42
C ILE A 513 5.22 7.79 0.19
N SER A 514 4.67 7.49 -0.99
CA SER A 514 4.95 8.31 -2.19
C SER A 514 4.06 9.55 -2.25
N SER A 515 2.79 9.44 -1.83
CA SER A 515 1.85 10.57 -1.86
C SER A 515 0.64 10.34 -0.96
N GLY A 516 0.03 11.42 -0.49
CA GLY A 516 -1.19 11.40 0.31
C GLY A 516 -1.07 12.08 1.66
N THR A 517 -2.16 12.09 2.41
CA THR A 517 -2.28 12.71 3.73
C THR A 517 -2.97 11.77 4.74
N PRO A 518 -2.54 10.50 4.86
CA PRO A 518 -3.12 9.60 5.85
C PRO A 518 -2.84 10.10 7.28
N ILE A 519 -3.57 9.58 8.25
CA ILE A 519 -3.20 9.77 9.66
C ILE A 519 -1.94 8.97 9.92
N GLN A 520 -0.85 9.63 10.35
CA GLN A 520 0.44 8.98 10.61
C GLN A 520 0.79 9.05 12.09
N GLN A 521 1.17 7.91 12.67
CA GLN A 521 1.52 7.75 14.07
C GLN A 521 2.86 7.03 14.19
N VAL A 522 3.85 7.73 14.73
CA VAL A 522 5.20 7.23 14.95
C VAL A 522 5.70 7.58 16.37
N ASN A 523 4.80 7.50 17.33
CA ASN A 523 5.10 7.90 18.71
C ASN A 523 6.08 6.89 19.34
N GLY A 524 6.99 7.37 20.18
CA GLY A 524 7.67 6.52 21.14
C GLY A 524 6.68 5.97 22.16
N GLY A 525 6.96 4.79 22.68
CA GLY A 525 6.20 4.20 23.77
C GLY A 525 6.51 4.86 25.10
N ASN A 526 5.55 4.83 26.00
CA ASN A 526 5.78 5.31 27.37
C ASN A 526 6.69 4.34 28.12
N SER A 527 7.42 4.86 29.12
CA SER A 527 8.06 4.00 30.12
C SER A 527 7.01 3.21 30.91
N GLY A 528 7.40 2.07 31.44
CA GLY A 528 6.68 1.41 32.51
C GLY A 528 6.70 2.25 33.81
N THR A 529 5.91 1.79 34.76
CA THR A 529 5.80 2.41 36.08
C THR A 529 5.83 1.35 37.17
N THR A 530 6.20 1.72 38.40
CA THR A 530 5.99 0.89 39.60
C THR A 530 4.80 1.43 40.39
N ASN A 531 4.08 0.57 41.05
CA ASN A 531 3.02 0.92 41.99
C ASN A 531 3.55 0.98 43.47
N SER A 532 4.86 0.96 43.67
CA SER A 532 5.48 1.10 44.99
C SER A 532 5.14 2.44 45.60
N THR A 533 4.76 2.41 46.88
CA THR A 533 4.52 3.64 47.66
C THR A 533 5.80 4.42 47.98
N GLN A 534 6.95 3.79 47.85
CA GLN A 534 8.25 4.45 48.10
C GLN A 534 8.59 5.48 47.04
N VAL A 535 8.13 5.27 45.82
CA VAL A 535 8.36 6.19 44.69
C VAL A 535 7.06 6.72 44.11
N ILE A 536 6.06 6.91 44.96
CA ILE A 536 4.71 7.37 44.52
C ILE A 536 4.77 8.69 43.75
N ASN A 537 5.73 9.55 44.00
CA ASN A 537 5.92 10.82 43.30
C ASN A 537 6.75 10.67 42.01
N PHE A 538 7.30 9.48 41.78
CA PHE A 538 8.12 9.18 40.60
C PHE A 538 7.91 7.75 40.11
N PRO A 539 6.68 7.43 39.65
CA PRO A 539 6.30 6.06 39.26
C PRO A 539 7.19 5.41 38.18
N PRO A 540 7.80 6.16 37.22
CA PRO A 540 8.74 5.56 36.27
C PRO A 540 10.00 5.02 36.90
N ASN A 541 10.36 5.41 38.13
CA ASN A 541 11.56 4.95 38.83
C ASN A 541 12.80 4.90 37.92
N GLY A 542 13.03 5.95 37.16
CA GLY A 542 14.14 6.09 36.23
C GLY A 542 13.97 5.47 34.85
N ALA A 543 12.89 4.75 34.58
CA ALA A 543 12.57 4.32 33.25
C ALA A 543 12.16 5.52 32.38
N THR A 544 12.57 5.52 31.11
CA THR A 544 12.28 6.61 30.18
C THR A 544 11.41 6.17 29.02
N ALA A 545 10.66 7.10 28.43
CA ALA A 545 9.94 6.87 27.20
C ALA A 545 10.90 6.72 26.00
N GLY A 546 10.48 6.03 24.97
CA GLY A 546 11.16 6.03 23.70
C GLY A 546 10.96 7.33 22.91
N SER A 547 11.87 7.65 22.00
CA SER A 547 11.73 8.80 21.11
C SER A 547 10.65 8.59 20.06
N ALA A 548 10.10 9.67 19.51
CA ALA A 548 9.26 9.59 18.33
C ALA A 548 10.06 9.10 17.11
N GLY A 549 9.38 8.43 16.19
CA GLY A 549 9.90 8.01 14.91
C GLY A 549 9.85 9.10 13.84
N ILE A 550 9.97 8.71 12.58
CA ILE A 550 10.05 9.61 11.44
C ILE A 550 9.00 9.24 10.40
N THR A 551 8.39 10.28 9.82
CA THR A 551 7.52 10.15 8.63
C THR A 551 8.19 10.80 7.43
N ASN A 552 8.02 10.18 6.25
CA ASN A 552 8.61 10.63 5.00
C ASN A 552 7.60 10.49 3.86
N THR A 553 7.60 11.46 2.95
CA THR A 553 6.74 11.45 1.76
C THR A 553 7.52 11.26 0.46
N ASN A 554 8.76 10.79 0.53
CA ASN A 554 9.70 10.67 -0.59
C ASN A 554 9.94 9.20 -1.02
N THR A 555 9.00 8.30 -0.75
CA THR A 555 9.11 6.92 -1.25
C THR A 555 9.11 6.92 -2.77
N ASN A 556 10.11 6.31 -3.36
CA ASN A 556 10.20 6.23 -4.81
C ASN A 556 9.05 5.38 -5.38
N PHE A 557 8.33 5.99 -6.28
CA PHE A 557 7.35 5.33 -7.13
C PHE A 557 7.74 5.53 -8.58
N PHE A 558 7.59 4.50 -9.39
CA PHE A 558 7.61 4.62 -10.85
C PHE A 558 6.68 3.61 -11.50
N ASP A 559 6.19 3.95 -12.67
CA ASP A 559 5.45 3.06 -13.54
C ASP A 559 5.83 3.29 -15.00
N ILE A 560 5.53 2.29 -15.85
CA ILE A 560 5.69 2.35 -17.30
C ILE A 560 4.31 2.55 -17.91
N LEU A 561 4.15 3.57 -18.70
CA LEU A 561 2.95 3.84 -19.50
C LEU A 561 3.19 3.39 -20.93
N ALA A 562 2.34 2.51 -21.43
CA ALA A 562 2.30 2.10 -22.83
C ALA A 562 0.88 1.68 -23.17
N ALA A 563 0.41 2.05 -24.33
CA ALA A 563 -0.93 1.69 -24.84
C ALA A 563 -0.83 0.55 -25.84
N ASN A 564 -1.88 -0.27 -25.88
CA ASN A 564 -2.10 -1.21 -26.98
C ASN A 564 -2.38 -0.44 -28.26
N ASP A 565 -2.16 -1.09 -29.40
CA ASP A 565 -2.43 -0.52 -30.72
C ASP A 565 -3.19 -1.51 -31.60
N THR A 566 -3.71 -1.05 -32.72
CA THR A 566 -4.55 -1.85 -33.62
C THR A 566 -4.14 -1.63 -35.08
N LEU A 567 -4.01 -2.74 -35.83
CA LEU A 567 -3.85 -2.78 -37.26
C LEU A 567 -5.09 -3.39 -37.88
N CYS A 568 -5.70 -2.68 -38.81
CA CYS A 568 -6.89 -3.15 -39.52
C CYS A 568 -6.55 -4.06 -40.73
N ALA A 569 -5.29 -4.25 -41.01
CA ALA A 569 -4.73 -5.19 -41.97
C ALA A 569 -3.29 -5.56 -41.53
N ALA A 570 -2.73 -6.57 -42.17
CA ALA A 570 -1.32 -6.89 -42.00
C ALA A 570 -0.45 -5.63 -42.20
N GLY A 571 0.40 -5.33 -41.22
CA GLY A 571 1.18 -4.10 -41.25
C GLY A 571 2.17 -3.98 -40.12
N SER A 572 2.88 -2.86 -40.09
CA SER A 572 3.83 -2.46 -39.06
C SER A 572 3.30 -1.25 -38.32
N VAL A 573 3.57 -1.15 -37.03
CA VAL A 573 3.17 -0.01 -36.18
C VAL A 573 4.30 0.39 -35.25
N THR A 574 4.36 1.63 -34.85
CA THR A 574 5.34 2.14 -33.87
C THR A 574 4.66 2.25 -32.50
N LEU A 575 5.05 1.36 -31.61
CA LEU A 575 4.65 1.36 -30.21
C LEU A 575 5.44 2.42 -29.45
N ASN A 576 4.79 3.12 -28.53
CA ASN A 576 5.41 4.13 -27.69
C ASN A 576 5.21 3.81 -26.21
N ALA A 577 6.21 4.14 -25.41
CA ALA A 577 6.15 4.02 -23.97
C ALA A 577 6.86 5.19 -23.29
N SER A 578 6.44 5.47 -22.07
CA SER A 578 7.05 6.48 -21.20
C SER A 578 7.06 5.96 -19.75
N THR A 579 7.76 6.67 -18.89
CA THR A 579 7.76 6.41 -17.45
C THR A 579 7.14 7.56 -16.72
N ILE A 580 6.51 7.26 -15.57
CA ILE A 580 6.04 8.26 -14.60
C ILE A 580 6.71 8.02 -13.26
N GLY A 581 6.80 9.08 -12.44
CA GLY A 581 7.48 9.05 -11.15
C GLY A 581 9.01 9.10 -11.30
N ASN A 582 9.71 8.41 -10.42
CA ASN A 582 11.17 8.36 -10.37
C ASN A 582 11.67 6.99 -10.84
N PRO A 583 11.76 6.73 -12.14
CA PRO A 583 12.24 5.46 -12.64
C PRO A 583 13.71 5.26 -12.28
N PRO A 584 14.18 4.02 -12.14
CA PRO A 584 15.60 3.74 -11.99
C PRO A 584 16.36 4.22 -13.22
N ALA A 585 17.65 4.52 -13.02
CA ALA A 585 18.52 4.86 -14.14
C ALA A 585 18.61 3.67 -15.12
N GLY A 586 18.31 3.91 -16.37
CA GLY A 586 18.33 2.89 -17.43
C GLY A 586 17.37 3.24 -18.57
N ASN A 587 17.48 2.50 -19.66
CA ASN A 587 16.59 2.67 -20.80
C ASN A 587 15.41 1.69 -20.70
N LEU A 588 14.27 2.10 -21.24
CA LEU A 588 13.19 1.18 -21.53
C LEU A 588 13.65 0.14 -22.55
N ILE A 589 13.30 -1.12 -22.34
CA ILE A 589 13.73 -2.26 -23.16
C ILE A 589 12.48 -3.03 -23.60
N TRP A 590 12.36 -3.26 -24.91
CA TRP A 590 11.28 -4.01 -25.53
C TRP A 590 11.69 -5.49 -25.74
N TYR A 591 10.77 -6.40 -25.44
CA TYR A 591 10.98 -7.84 -25.48
C TYR A 591 9.85 -8.55 -26.23
N THR A 592 10.14 -9.74 -26.78
CA THR A 592 9.13 -10.60 -27.42
C THR A 592 8.33 -11.43 -26.43
N SER A 593 8.74 -11.51 -25.18
CA SER A 593 8.08 -12.34 -24.17
C SER A 593 8.17 -11.74 -22.77
N ALA A 594 7.26 -12.15 -21.91
CA ALA A 594 7.19 -11.70 -20.54
C ALA A 594 8.47 -11.99 -19.73
N PHE A 595 9.16 -13.09 -20.01
CA PHE A 595 10.27 -13.60 -19.20
C PHE A 595 11.54 -13.91 -19.99
N GLY A 596 11.43 -13.94 -21.33
CA GLY A 596 12.59 -14.21 -22.20
C GLY A 596 13.64 -13.11 -22.17
N THR A 597 14.81 -13.41 -22.68
CA THR A 597 15.94 -12.46 -22.76
C THR A 597 16.04 -11.76 -24.11
N THR A 598 15.20 -12.14 -25.08
CA THR A 598 15.25 -11.59 -26.43
C THR A 598 14.77 -10.14 -26.43
N VAL A 599 15.71 -9.24 -26.57
CA VAL A 599 15.49 -7.80 -26.72
C VAL A 599 15.21 -7.49 -28.19
N VAL A 600 14.19 -6.71 -28.50
CA VAL A 600 13.85 -6.25 -29.85
C VAL A 600 14.18 -4.79 -30.07
N ALA A 601 14.16 -3.98 -29.02
CA ALA A 601 14.53 -2.57 -29.07
C ALA A 601 14.89 -2.03 -27.70
N THR A 602 15.58 -0.89 -27.67
CA THR A 602 15.84 -0.06 -26.50
C THR A 602 15.38 1.36 -26.77
N GLY A 603 14.80 2.01 -25.74
CA GLY A 603 14.26 3.36 -25.83
C GLY A 603 12.74 3.42 -25.77
N ASN A 604 12.21 4.62 -25.94
CA ASN A 604 10.80 4.94 -25.72
C ASN A 604 9.87 4.47 -26.84
N SER A 605 10.41 4.01 -27.96
CA SER A 605 9.63 3.53 -29.10
C SER A 605 10.17 2.25 -29.69
N TYR A 606 9.27 1.48 -30.29
CA TYR A 606 9.61 0.26 -31.02
C TYR A 606 8.70 0.13 -32.26
N THR A 607 9.30 0.06 -33.44
CA THR A 607 8.55 -0.21 -34.68
C THR A 607 8.55 -1.74 -34.92
N THR A 608 7.37 -2.32 -34.95
CA THR A 608 7.20 -3.77 -35.13
C THR A 608 7.56 -4.19 -36.57
N PRO A 609 7.97 -5.43 -36.82
CA PRO A 609 7.90 -5.99 -38.16
C PRO A 609 6.44 -6.01 -38.67
N VAL A 610 6.24 -6.40 -39.93
CA VAL A 610 4.89 -6.63 -40.47
C VAL A 610 4.23 -7.76 -39.68
N LEU A 611 3.10 -7.43 -39.00
CA LEU A 611 2.32 -8.38 -38.21
C LEU A 611 1.11 -8.84 -39.00
N ASN A 612 0.91 -10.15 -39.06
CA ASN A 612 -0.25 -10.79 -39.70
C ASN A 612 -1.27 -11.32 -38.67
N THR A 613 -0.88 -11.34 -37.38
CA THR A 613 -1.70 -11.84 -36.27
C THR A 613 -1.47 -10.96 -35.05
N THR A 614 -2.48 -10.90 -34.18
CA THR A 614 -2.37 -10.21 -32.88
C THR A 614 -1.12 -10.68 -32.14
N THR A 615 -0.27 -9.74 -31.76
CA THR A 615 1.04 -9.99 -31.17
C THR A 615 1.24 -9.12 -29.94
N THR A 616 1.72 -9.72 -28.85
CA THR A 616 2.04 -8.99 -27.61
C THR A 616 3.55 -8.86 -27.46
N TYR A 617 4.00 -7.64 -27.30
CA TYR A 617 5.33 -7.26 -26.87
C TYR A 617 5.33 -6.88 -25.40
N TYR A 618 6.50 -6.83 -24.80
CA TYR A 618 6.64 -6.51 -23.39
C TYR A 618 7.69 -5.43 -23.22
N ILE A 619 7.38 -4.40 -22.42
CA ILE A 619 8.30 -3.32 -22.12
C ILE A 619 8.63 -3.31 -20.64
N GLY A 620 9.92 -3.16 -20.32
CA GLY A 620 10.42 -3.10 -18.95
C GLY A 620 11.60 -2.16 -18.83
N ILE A 621 12.03 -1.93 -17.61
CA ILE A 621 13.25 -1.20 -17.27
C ILE A 621 14.00 -2.04 -16.21
N CYS A 622 15.31 -2.17 -16.33
CA CYS A 622 16.13 -2.80 -15.30
C CYS A 622 16.97 -1.72 -14.59
N PRO A 623 16.97 -1.72 -13.26
CA PRO A 623 16.24 -2.59 -12.35
C PRO A 623 14.76 -2.26 -12.30
N GLY A 624 13.92 -3.24 -12.47
CA GLY A 624 12.46 -3.10 -12.41
C GLY A 624 11.80 -4.44 -12.13
N SER A 625 10.71 -4.39 -11.41
CA SER A 625 10.05 -5.59 -10.91
C SER A 625 9.03 -6.21 -11.86
N PHE A 626 8.82 -5.61 -13.04
CA PHE A 626 7.82 -6.11 -13.99
C PHE A 626 8.09 -5.63 -15.40
N ARG A 627 7.51 -6.37 -16.36
CA ARG A 627 7.37 -5.96 -17.76
C ARG A 627 5.90 -5.71 -18.05
N ARG A 628 5.59 -4.57 -18.66
CA ARG A 628 4.24 -4.24 -19.09
C ARG A 628 3.96 -4.87 -20.47
N PRO A 629 2.87 -5.62 -20.64
CA PRO A 629 2.46 -6.10 -21.96
C PRO A 629 1.92 -4.95 -22.80
N VAL A 630 2.22 -4.97 -24.09
CA VAL A 630 1.70 -4.05 -25.11
C VAL A 630 1.26 -4.90 -26.28
N THR A 631 -0.03 -4.98 -26.51
CA THR A 631 -0.60 -5.84 -27.54
C THR A 631 -0.96 -5.03 -28.78
N VAL A 632 -0.48 -5.49 -29.94
CA VAL A 632 -0.94 -5.03 -31.23
C VAL A 632 -2.01 -5.99 -31.70
N PHE A 633 -3.24 -5.52 -31.72
CA PHE A 633 -4.36 -6.27 -32.26
C PHE A 633 -4.30 -6.18 -33.78
N VAL A 634 -4.36 -7.32 -34.47
CA VAL A 634 -4.43 -7.39 -35.95
C VAL A 634 -5.78 -7.93 -36.31
N GLY A 635 -6.64 -7.07 -36.82
CA GLY A 635 -7.98 -7.39 -37.30
C GLY A 635 -8.09 -7.27 -38.82
N GLY A 636 -9.25 -7.41 -39.33
CA GLY A 636 -9.64 -7.09 -40.73
C GLY A 636 -10.71 -5.99 -40.72
N ASN A 637 -10.78 -5.22 -41.76
CA ASN A 637 -11.89 -4.27 -41.88
C ASN A 637 -13.23 -5.02 -41.95
N PRO A 638 -14.28 -4.53 -41.26
CA PRO A 638 -15.64 -5.01 -41.55
C PRO A 638 -15.98 -4.74 -43.02
N SER A 639 -16.64 -5.66 -43.67
CA SER A 639 -17.11 -5.53 -45.06
C SER A 639 -18.63 -5.49 -45.09
N ILE A 640 -19.18 -4.46 -45.73
CA ILE A 640 -20.61 -4.32 -45.91
C ILE A 640 -21.02 -5.18 -47.13
N THR A 641 -21.78 -6.21 -46.87
CA THR A 641 -22.22 -7.21 -47.88
C THR A 641 -23.75 -7.31 -47.89
N GLY A 642 -24.26 -8.10 -48.76
CA GLY A 642 -25.70 -8.27 -48.98
C GLY A 642 -26.24 -7.37 -50.09
N THR A 643 -27.38 -7.74 -50.61
CA THR A 643 -28.11 -6.95 -51.64
C THR A 643 -29.14 -6.07 -50.91
N PRO A 644 -28.96 -4.74 -50.87
CA PRO A 644 -29.90 -3.92 -50.12
C PRO A 644 -31.29 -3.93 -50.79
N THR A 645 -32.31 -4.03 -49.99
CA THR A 645 -33.68 -3.79 -50.40
C THR A 645 -34.00 -2.35 -50.06
N ILE A 646 -34.26 -1.53 -51.10
CA ILE A 646 -34.58 -0.12 -50.96
C ILE A 646 -36.04 0.12 -51.27
N VAL A 647 -36.77 0.67 -50.33
CA VAL A 647 -38.17 1.13 -50.50
C VAL A 647 -38.12 2.66 -50.53
N GLY A 648 -38.73 3.26 -51.57
CA GLY A 648 -38.80 4.71 -51.73
C GLY A 648 -39.63 5.39 -50.64
N ALA A 649 -39.32 6.65 -50.37
CA ALA A 649 -40.09 7.50 -49.49
C ALA A 649 -41.32 8.08 -50.20
N THR A 650 -42.40 8.19 -49.50
CA THR A 650 -43.59 8.92 -49.94
C THR A 650 -43.61 10.30 -49.25
N CYS A 651 -44.57 11.11 -49.58
CA CYS A 651 -44.75 12.43 -48.94
C CYS A 651 -45.18 12.30 -47.45
N THR A 652 -45.66 11.14 -47.02
CA THR A 652 -46.17 10.89 -45.67
C THR A 652 -45.38 9.84 -44.93
N SER A 653 -44.48 9.14 -45.59
CA SER A 653 -43.66 8.09 -44.98
C SER A 653 -42.20 8.10 -45.44
N SER A 654 -41.32 7.82 -44.53
CA SER A 654 -39.90 7.60 -44.85
C SER A 654 -39.73 6.32 -45.67
N GLY A 655 -38.72 6.28 -46.53
CA GLY A 655 -38.27 5.06 -47.19
C GLY A 655 -37.34 4.24 -46.30
N THR A 656 -36.96 3.06 -46.77
CA THR A 656 -36.11 2.14 -46.00
C THR A 656 -34.97 1.55 -46.83
N ILE A 657 -33.87 1.22 -46.16
CA ILE A 657 -32.78 0.40 -46.66
C ILE A 657 -32.60 -0.78 -45.70
N THR A 658 -32.77 -2.00 -46.17
CA THR A 658 -32.72 -3.25 -45.39
C THR A 658 -31.88 -4.31 -46.11
N ASN A 659 -31.71 -5.50 -45.50
CA ASN A 659 -30.97 -6.64 -46.06
C ASN A 659 -29.48 -6.42 -46.26
N LEU A 660 -28.90 -5.44 -45.55
CA LEU A 660 -27.45 -5.31 -45.45
C LEU A 660 -26.92 -6.34 -44.44
N THR A 661 -25.76 -6.92 -44.72
CA THR A 661 -25.05 -7.83 -43.82
C THR A 661 -23.60 -7.36 -43.67
N ILE A 662 -23.02 -7.66 -42.51
CA ILE A 662 -21.62 -7.33 -42.22
C ILE A 662 -20.84 -8.64 -42.11
N SER A 663 -19.71 -8.71 -42.81
CA SER A 663 -18.76 -9.82 -42.74
C SER A 663 -17.37 -9.30 -42.41
N GLY A 664 -16.51 -10.14 -41.80
CA GLY A 664 -15.16 -9.69 -41.36
C GLY A 664 -15.22 -8.74 -40.16
N GLY A 665 -14.07 -8.18 -39.77
CA GLY A 665 -13.94 -7.37 -38.55
C GLY A 665 -14.19 -8.14 -37.26
N THR A 666 -14.14 -7.44 -36.14
CA THR A 666 -14.34 -8.00 -34.78
C THR A 666 -15.64 -7.47 -34.17
N GLN A 667 -16.58 -8.34 -33.88
CA GLN A 667 -17.85 -7.95 -33.22
C GLN A 667 -17.60 -7.44 -31.80
N PRO A 668 -18.47 -6.56 -31.26
CA PRO A 668 -19.65 -5.97 -31.83
C PRO A 668 -19.36 -4.86 -32.86
N TYR A 669 -20.32 -4.62 -33.77
CA TYR A 669 -20.25 -3.53 -34.73
C TYR A 669 -21.08 -2.34 -34.27
N SER A 670 -20.59 -1.13 -34.59
CA SER A 670 -21.32 0.12 -34.50
C SER A 670 -21.59 0.66 -35.90
N TYR A 671 -22.73 1.31 -36.06
CA TYR A 671 -23.23 1.80 -37.34
C TYR A 671 -23.45 3.31 -37.28
N SER A 672 -23.21 3.98 -38.40
CA SER A 672 -23.56 5.38 -38.56
C SER A 672 -23.94 5.66 -40.00
N TRP A 673 -25.11 6.22 -40.23
CA TRP A 673 -25.55 6.68 -41.52
C TRP A 673 -25.28 8.18 -41.71
N SER A 674 -24.87 8.56 -42.91
CA SER A 674 -24.75 9.97 -43.29
C SER A 674 -26.13 10.69 -43.20
N ASN A 675 -26.12 12.02 -43.22
CA ASN A 675 -27.34 12.85 -43.26
C ASN A 675 -28.30 12.59 -42.10
N ASN A 676 -27.76 12.33 -40.86
CA ASN A 676 -28.55 12.01 -39.67
C ASN A 676 -29.45 10.78 -39.80
N GLY A 677 -29.07 9.80 -40.63
CA GLY A 677 -29.83 8.56 -40.85
C GLY A 677 -29.88 7.61 -39.68
N GLY A 678 -29.14 7.88 -38.58
CA GLY A 678 -29.14 7.07 -37.37
C GLY A 678 -27.98 6.08 -37.27
N ASN A 679 -28.07 5.17 -36.28
CA ASN A 679 -27.01 4.25 -35.88
C ASN A 679 -27.44 2.77 -35.90
N SER A 680 -28.38 2.40 -36.71
CA SER A 680 -28.84 1.03 -36.94
C SER A 680 -28.35 0.50 -38.27
N LEU A 681 -28.15 -0.83 -38.40
CA LEU A 681 -27.82 -1.43 -39.69
C LEU A 681 -28.86 -1.18 -40.74
N ASN A 682 -30.16 -1.20 -40.39
CA ASN A 682 -31.28 -0.84 -41.27
C ASN A 682 -31.56 0.66 -41.11
N LEU A 683 -31.83 1.30 -42.27
CA LEU A 683 -32.16 2.72 -42.31
C LEU A 683 -33.63 2.93 -42.55
N VAL A 684 -34.22 3.90 -41.87
CA VAL A 684 -35.54 4.49 -42.14
C VAL A 684 -35.33 5.99 -42.22
N ALA A 685 -35.48 6.56 -43.44
CA ALA A 685 -35.13 7.97 -43.68
C ALA A 685 -35.92 8.59 -44.81
N PRO A 686 -36.03 9.93 -44.92
CA PRO A 686 -36.60 10.61 -46.06
C PRO A 686 -35.89 10.26 -47.38
N ALA A 687 -36.47 10.68 -48.50
CA ALA A 687 -35.78 10.61 -49.80
C ALA A 687 -34.41 11.33 -49.71
N GLY A 688 -33.38 10.66 -50.19
CA GLY A 688 -32.03 11.20 -50.13
C GLY A 688 -30.96 10.17 -50.43
N THR A 689 -29.71 10.59 -50.37
CA THR A 689 -28.54 9.73 -50.54
C THR A 689 -27.89 9.47 -49.23
N TYR A 690 -27.66 8.19 -48.91
CA TYR A 690 -27.13 7.73 -47.61
C TYR A 690 -25.93 6.82 -47.79
N ILE A 691 -24.92 7.01 -46.92
CA ILE A 691 -23.73 6.17 -46.85
C ILE A 691 -23.72 5.55 -45.46
N LEU A 692 -23.60 4.23 -45.37
CA LEU A 692 -23.40 3.51 -44.14
C LEU A 692 -21.92 3.44 -43.80
N SER A 693 -21.54 3.92 -42.63
CA SER A 693 -20.23 3.65 -41.99
C SER A 693 -20.40 2.55 -40.94
N VAL A 694 -19.53 1.58 -40.98
CA VAL A 694 -19.48 0.46 -40.01
C VAL A 694 -18.12 0.50 -39.33
N GLN A 695 -18.11 0.44 -38.00
CA GLN A 695 -16.91 0.31 -37.22
C GLN A 695 -17.01 -0.94 -36.33
N ASP A 696 -15.94 -1.71 -36.29
CA ASP A 696 -15.86 -2.91 -35.43
C ASP A 696 -15.35 -2.58 -34.02
N ALA A 697 -15.27 -3.60 -33.14
CA ALA A 697 -14.83 -3.45 -31.76
C ALA A 697 -13.35 -3.08 -31.63
N LEU A 698 -12.53 -3.25 -32.64
CA LEU A 698 -11.13 -2.84 -32.67
C LEU A 698 -10.94 -1.44 -33.28
N GLY A 699 -12.02 -0.77 -33.69
CA GLY A 699 -11.98 0.55 -34.30
C GLY A 699 -11.75 0.54 -35.81
N CYS A 700 -11.64 -0.62 -36.42
CA CYS A 700 -11.52 -0.72 -37.87
C CYS A 700 -12.86 -0.40 -38.57
N SER A 701 -12.82 0.37 -39.63
CA SER A 701 -14.02 0.89 -40.25
C SER A 701 -14.05 0.69 -41.76
N SER A 702 -15.25 0.62 -42.31
CA SER A 702 -15.48 0.71 -43.74
C SER A 702 -16.79 1.46 -44.03
N THR A 703 -16.94 1.91 -45.25
CA THR A 703 -18.10 2.67 -45.71
C THR A 703 -18.73 1.97 -46.94
N SER A 704 -20.05 2.04 -47.04
CA SER A 704 -20.76 1.58 -48.22
C SER A 704 -20.57 2.52 -49.40
N ILE A 705 -20.94 2.04 -50.58
CA ILE A 705 -21.33 2.91 -51.69
C ILE A 705 -22.58 3.73 -51.27
N PRO A 706 -22.82 4.89 -51.93
CA PRO A 706 -24.04 5.65 -51.68
C PRO A 706 -25.29 4.86 -52.08
N TYR A 707 -26.25 4.78 -51.18
CA TYR A 707 -27.60 4.24 -51.43
C TYR A 707 -28.57 5.40 -51.58
N ILE A 708 -29.46 5.33 -52.55
CA ILE A 708 -30.43 6.38 -52.85
C ILE A 708 -31.83 5.87 -52.48
N ILE A 709 -32.46 6.56 -51.51
CA ILE A 709 -33.90 6.38 -51.27
C ILE A 709 -34.64 7.30 -52.24
N PRO A 710 -35.29 6.77 -53.27
CA PRO A 710 -36.04 7.58 -54.19
C PRO A 710 -37.24 8.22 -53.50
N GLY A 711 -37.55 9.46 -53.86
CA GLY A 711 -38.76 10.16 -53.42
C GLY A 711 -39.80 10.19 -54.51
N ILE A 712 -41.01 10.23 -54.12
CA ILE A 712 -42.16 10.43 -55.03
C ILE A 712 -42.25 11.95 -55.18
N THR A 713 -42.33 12.38 -56.46
CA THR A 713 -42.69 13.77 -56.78
C THR A 713 -44.18 13.96 -56.56
N GLY A 714 -44.54 14.83 -55.66
CA GLY A 714 -45.94 15.14 -55.38
C GLY A 714 -46.63 15.91 -56.54
N PRO A 715 -47.94 16.13 -56.40
CA PRO A 715 -48.68 16.86 -57.40
C PRO A 715 -48.12 18.29 -57.54
N SER A 716 -48.18 18.81 -58.78
CA SER A 716 -47.91 20.21 -58.99
C SER A 716 -49.15 21.01 -59.34
N LEU A 717 -49.20 22.23 -58.93
CA LEU A 717 -50.35 23.14 -59.16
C LEU A 717 -49.87 24.41 -59.87
N ASN A 718 -50.42 24.61 -61.00
CA ASN A 718 -50.22 25.85 -61.79
C ASN A 718 -51.46 26.72 -61.74
N VAL A 719 -51.33 27.89 -61.14
CA VAL A 719 -52.44 28.80 -60.87
C VAL A 719 -52.25 30.16 -61.68
N SER A 720 -51.25 30.21 -62.56
CA SER A 720 -50.95 31.43 -63.27
C SER A 720 -52.07 31.92 -64.29
N SER A 721 -52.93 31.01 -64.71
CA SER A 721 -54.09 31.23 -65.61
C SER A 721 -55.39 31.23 -64.82
N ALA A 722 -55.33 31.35 -63.50
CA ALA A 722 -56.60 31.31 -62.71
C ALA A 722 -57.42 32.60 -63.00
N LEU A 723 -58.71 32.34 -63.38
CA LEU A 723 -59.74 33.35 -63.56
C LEU A 723 -60.74 33.25 -62.41
N ILE A 724 -61.00 34.42 -61.78
CA ILE A 724 -61.93 34.50 -60.66
C ILE A 724 -63.16 35.30 -61.11
N ASN A 725 -64.32 34.67 -61.16
CA ASN A 725 -65.60 35.35 -61.46
C ASN A 725 -66.28 35.71 -60.11
N PRO A 726 -66.77 36.96 -59.99
CA PRO A 726 -67.43 37.41 -58.78
C PRO A 726 -68.81 36.79 -58.54
N GLN A 727 -69.26 36.79 -57.31
CA GLN A 727 -70.69 36.61 -56.97
C GLN A 727 -71.36 37.96 -57.23
N ILE A 728 -72.48 37.88 -57.99
CA ILE A 728 -73.28 39.04 -58.34
C ILE A 728 -74.63 39.08 -57.61
N CYS A 729 -75.15 40.25 -57.35
CA CYS A 729 -76.36 40.45 -56.51
C CYS A 729 -77.63 39.83 -57.16
N ASN A 730 -77.62 39.42 -58.38
CA ASN A 730 -78.76 38.75 -59.13
C ASN A 730 -78.88 37.27 -58.77
N GLY A 731 -78.11 36.74 -57.86
CA GLY A 731 -78.04 35.34 -57.45
C GLY A 731 -77.03 34.49 -58.17
N THR A 732 -76.28 35.11 -59.14
CA THR A 732 -75.25 34.38 -59.84
C THR A 732 -74.01 34.14 -58.84
N MET A 733 -73.70 32.94 -58.62
CA MET A 733 -72.59 32.53 -57.80
C MET A 733 -71.25 32.69 -58.49
N GLY A 734 -70.22 32.95 -57.80
CA GLY A 734 -68.86 33.07 -58.33
C GLY A 734 -68.23 31.74 -58.73
N SER A 735 -67.12 31.82 -59.46
CA SER A 735 -66.31 30.66 -59.80
C SER A 735 -64.84 30.90 -59.86
N ILE A 736 -64.01 29.87 -59.75
CA ILE A 736 -62.56 29.90 -60.00
C ILE A 736 -62.28 28.90 -61.13
N SER A 737 -61.64 29.28 -62.19
CA SER A 737 -61.35 28.46 -63.39
C SER A 737 -59.90 28.66 -63.85
N GLY A 738 -59.41 27.84 -64.79
CA GLY A 738 -58.11 27.96 -65.35
C GLY A 738 -56.92 27.44 -64.50
N ILE A 739 -57.20 26.74 -63.41
CA ILE A 739 -56.23 26.05 -62.66
C ILE A 739 -55.88 24.73 -63.32
N VAL A 740 -54.58 24.44 -63.42
CA VAL A 740 -54.08 23.17 -63.98
C VAL A 740 -53.26 22.46 -62.88
N SER A 741 -53.50 21.16 -62.73
CA SER A 741 -52.70 20.33 -61.86
C SER A 741 -52.12 19.15 -62.60
N THR A 742 -50.96 18.63 -62.14
CA THR A 742 -50.31 17.45 -62.70
C THR A 742 -50.06 16.46 -61.52
N GLY A 743 -50.22 15.20 -61.81
CA GLY A 743 -50.08 14.12 -60.85
C GLY A 743 -50.95 12.92 -61.18
N THR A 744 -50.89 11.86 -60.42
CA THR A 744 -51.66 10.64 -60.65
C THR A 744 -52.76 10.49 -59.57
N ASN A 745 -53.97 10.12 -59.99
CA ASN A 745 -55.14 9.90 -59.09
C ASN A 745 -55.36 11.11 -58.16
N LEU A 746 -55.52 12.31 -58.78
CA LEU A 746 -55.69 13.56 -58.07
C LEU A 746 -57.08 13.68 -57.41
N SER A 747 -57.10 14.13 -56.19
CA SER A 747 -58.28 14.60 -55.47
C SER A 747 -58.12 16.04 -55.05
N TYR A 748 -59.22 16.77 -55.01
CA TYR A 748 -59.23 18.21 -54.79
C TYR A 748 -60.07 18.55 -53.57
N SER A 749 -59.54 19.46 -52.73
CA SER A 749 -60.26 19.94 -51.57
C SER A 749 -60.06 21.44 -51.46
N TRP A 750 -61.12 22.17 -51.28
CA TRP A 750 -61.15 23.61 -51.14
C TRP A 750 -61.54 24.00 -49.72
N THR A 751 -60.93 25.07 -49.19
CA THR A 751 -61.41 25.70 -47.96
C THR A 751 -62.80 26.38 -48.23
N ASN A 752 -63.67 26.41 -47.23
CA ASN A 752 -64.92 27.15 -47.22
C ASN A 752 -65.97 26.67 -48.28
N THR A 753 -65.78 25.52 -48.93
CA THR A 753 -66.71 24.90 -49.82
C THR A 753 -66.57 23.39 -49.87
N ALA A 754 -67.62 22.63 -50.08
CA ALA A 754 -67.55 21.18 -50.25
C ALA A 754 -67.29 20.81 -51.72
N ASN A 755 -67.03 21.76 -52.58
CA ASN A 755 -66.74 21.50 -54.01
C ASN A 755 -65.37 20.86 -54.18
N ASN A 756 -65.28 19.73 -54.83
CA ASN A 756 -64.07 18.93 -55.04
C ASN A 756 -63.59 18.97 -56.49
N SER A 757 -64.05 19.91 -57.28
CA SER A 757 -63.59 20.16 -58.67
C SER A 757 -62.32 21.04 -58.63
N ILE A 758 -61.35 20.83 -59.57
CA ILE A 758 -60.19 21.70 -59.70
C ILE A 758 -60.59 23.16 -60.07
N ASN A 759 -61.73 23.27 -60.78
CA ASN A 759 -62.31 24.55 -61.20
C ASN A 759 -63.73 24.69 -60.58
N PRO A 760 -63.84 25.11 -59.29
CA PRO A 760 -65.12 25.15 -58.61
C PRO A 760 -66.02 26.27 -59.12
N SER A 761 -67.31 26.02 -59.23
CA SER A 761 -68.38 27.01 -59.46
C SER A 761 -69.40 27.01 -58.33
N GLY A 762 -70.25 27.95 -58.22
CA GLY A 762 -71.25 28.08 -57.20
C GLY A 762 -70.63 28.57 -55.82
N LEU A 763 -69.63 29.45 -55.97
CA LEU A 763 -68.92 29.95 -54.77
C LEU A 763 -69.55 31.26 -54.26
N SER A 764 -69.72 31.38 -53.00
CA SER A 764 -70.08 32.64 -52.39
C SER A 764 -68.85 33.56 -52.32
N ALA A 765 -69.02 34.87 -52.17
CA ALA A 765 -67.92 35.77 -51.96
C ALA A 765 -67.13 35.37 -50.67
N GLY A 766 -65.82 35.27 -50.83
CA GLY A 766 -64.96 34.76 -49.75
C GLY A 766 -63.57 34.30 -50.24
N SER A 767 -62.77 33.87 -49.39
CA SER A 767 -61.38 33.38 -49.59
C SER A 767 -61.38 31.85 -49.71
N TYR A 768 -60.69 31.30 -50.73
CA TYR A 768 -60.63 29.88 -51.01
C TYR A 768 -59.18 29.45 -51.29
N VAL A 769 -58.75 28.34 -50.69
CA VAL A 769 -57.45 27.73 -50.96
C VAL A 769 -57.72 26.28 -51.44
N LEU A 770 -57.14 25.94 -52.60
CA LEU A 770 -57.13 24.61 -53.12
C LEU A 770 -56.01 23.78 -52.55
N THR A 771 -56.33 22.63 -52.01
CA THR A 771 -55.37 21.55 -51.74
C THR A 771 -55.59 20.41 -52.71
N VAL A 772 -54.58 20.05 -53.47
CA VAL A 772 -54.53 18.90 -54.33
C VAL A 772 -53.80 17.76 -53.67
N THR A 773 -54.39 16.60 -53.58
CA THR A 773 -53.77 15.39 -53.04
C THR A 773 -53.69 14.33 -54.12
N ASP A 774 -52.52 13.73 -54.28
CA ASP A 774 -52.32 12.63 -55.22
C ASP A 774 -52.62 11.28 -54.55
N GLY A 775 -52.64 10.20 -55.38
CA GLY A 775 -52.91 8.84 -54.93
C GLY A 775 -51.86 8.30 -53.91
N ASN A 776 -50.77 8.98 -53.73
CA ASN A 776 -49.70 8.66 -52.73
C ASN A 776 -49.82 9.50 -51.44
N GLY A 777 -50.89 10.35 -51.36
CA GLY A 777 -51.08 11.24 -50.21
C GLY A 777 -50.23 12.52 -50.22
N CYS A 778 -49.54 12.81 -51.31
CA CYS A 778 -48.78 14.06 -51.42
C CYS A 778 -49.75 15.22 -51.70
N THR A 779 -49.49 16.37 -51.13
CA THR A 779 -50.35 17.56 -51.27
C THR A 779 -49.59 18.74 -51.86
N ALA A 780 -50.37 19.54 -52.67
CA ALA A 780 -49.93 20.88 -53.02
C ALA A 780 -51.08 21.84 -52.81
N SER A 781 -50.79 23.03 -52.28
CA SER A 781 -51.79 24.02 -51.95
C SER A 781 -51.59 25.30 -52.78
N SER A 782 -52.70 25.88 -53.21
CA SER A 782 -52.69 27.19 -53.93
C SER A 782 -52.49 28.34 -52.95
N PRO A 783 -52.10 29.53 -53.47
CA PRO A 783 -52.40 30.77 -52.83
C PRO A 783 -53.91 30.92 -52.58
N SER A 784 -54.29 31.86 -51.69
CA SER A 784 -55.67 32.18 -51.44
C SER A 784 -56.24 32.96 -52.60
N PHE A 785 -57.35 32.45 -53.17
CA PHE A 785 -58.15 33.14 -54.18
C PHE A 785 -59.29 33.83 -53.47
N VAL A 786 -59.57 35.10 -53.83
CA VAL A 786 -60.65 35.92 -53.28
C VAL A 786 -61.71 36.11 -54.35
N VAL A 787 -62.89 35.46 -54.11
CA VAL A 787 -64.05 35.67 -54.91
C VAL A 787 -64.77 36.94 -54.41
N PRO A 788 -64.79 38.04 -55.24
CA PRO A 788 -65.38 39.25 -54.75
C PRO A 788 -66.96 39.25 -54.92
N TYR A 789 -67.59 40.08 -54.10
CA TYR A 789 -69.06 40.36 -54.28
C TYR A 789 -69.18 41.66 -55.14
N VAL A 790 -70.01 41.58 -56.19
CA VAL A 790 -70.36 42.77 -56.98
C VAL A 790 -71.80 43.14 -56.68
N ALA A 791 -71.95 44.26 -56.06
CA ALA A 791 -73.26 44.82 -55.76
C ALA A 791 -73.89 45.36 -57.08
N GLY A 792 -75.21 45.18 -57.35
CA GLY A 792 -75.87 45.76 -58.46
C GLY A 792 -75.95 47.26 -58.37
N PRO A 793 -76.20 47.92 -59.56
CA PRO A 793 -76.43 49.36 -59.48
C PRO A 793 -77.60 49.72 -58.54
N MET A 794 -77.41 50.69 -57.67
CA MET A 794 -78.47 51.22 -56.81
C MET A 794 -79.50 51.90 -57.62
#